data_9161740208a59cb426a27151f3da1e13
#
_entry.id   9161740208a59cb426a27151f3da1e13
#
_cell.length_a   1.000
_cell.length_b   1.000
_cell.length_c   1.000
_cell.angle_alpha   90.00
_cell.angle_beta   90.00
_cell.angle_gamma   90.00
#
_symmetry.space_group_name_H-M   'P 1'
#
loop_
_entity.id
_entity.type
_entity.pdbx_description
1 polymer ?
#
loop_
_entity_poly.entity_id
_entity_poly.type
_entity_poly.pdbx_seq_one_letter_code
_entity_poly.pdbx_strand_id
1 'polypeptide(L)'
;MYKIALLILSLSFFISAYAQSPSEAQALHDKGKQYVNEGKIVEGRGYTKQALDMRKKLFGEVNEDYITSLNNYALSFALEKDYANAVKYQEQAMTLCDKLKEKQGRPHKNYGLYALNMGRFYYLSDNIDGAVTYWEKALLHVEKFTEMYENLLQWLAMIYSDRNDNNNLQRIMVLTEEHNQHELTKDCNEPKCMLGRANYYASKGNTAKAKECFMQVLSMNMDDKVKAEVYEAYAKFLANTKDWVSAGEYETLSANLVKKTQGKNATYANQLYMAALYCHIGKQYQQAIDNFNVVIEFYQSSANGDTSLKNASLKKIADCQKGIGNAYSAMKEYAKACEAYNQQIAYYERYDKNSEDYPKAILRLAKAEKFNKDYDVSIVHHKQAMQLFDEKGMAQDYTEAASSLKLCYVYAGKSEEVDYKDEAMQKDRIQKLDNIIKDEKNNLQMTLQYLGKLTYARSLATIAGCYAMKEDFPNAITYYKQYLEAIRDAVREEFRLQSESERMQTWQEENNNIQELLELLTMIPQDNSSLFSELSAIAYDAALLSKGILLNSSIEFEKVLTQHGDKKLKELYEQTKSISNQISNLRQNAKSDADLQKILTLSQKNQTLQLQLYKQCAEFADFTNYISYNWKDVQKLLATTDIAIEFAAIKTGVLDTENFMEAIILTKDSKTPVAIPICTLAEAKEMLDDDHIYDSSDNLVWGKIRKYLSGKKRLFFSADDIFNNIGIEYLAYDGKPLGEQMEIYRLSTTKELCYHHQQVQAGNAVLFGDINYNEDAINSSVKCDLAKLRGNGDVGMFGNLDNTKREIDEIQKILKNGNIQKVVEFSDLKASKQAFCGLTDKKLNILHIATHGAYRVQKGVTDQEAMSNSILAFAGANLDDTGIVTAAEVAKMNLRGCDLVALSACETGLGKLGTDGVFGLQRGFKNAGVHTLLMSLKNVYDTSTAELMICFYRYLMSGVSKREALKKAQQDVRAKGYKDAKYWASFILLDALD
;
A
#
# COMPACT_ATOMS: atom_id res chain seq x y z
N MET A 1 52.25 13.83 87.40
CA MET A 1 52.14 13.05 86.14
C MET A 1 50.62 12.82 85.68
N TYR A 2 49.66 12.69 86.61
CA TYR A 2 48.24 12.48 86.23
C TYR A 2 47.58 13.69 85.56
N LYS A 3 47.97 14.92 85.86
CA LYS A 3 47.32 16.12 85.20
C LYS A 3 47.90 16.40 83.77
N ILE A 4 49.11 15.96 83.47
CA ILE A 4 49.69 16.09 82.12
C ILE A 4 49.17 15.02 81.23
N ALA A 5 48.91 13.80 81.75
CA ALA A 5 48.26 12.75 80.98
C ALA A 5 46.80 13.05 80.53
N LEU A 6 46.02 13.71 81.44
CA LEU A 6 44.66 14.19 81.17
C LEU A 6 44.65 15.36 80.17
N LEU A 7 45.64 16.23 80.19
CA LEU A 7 45.76 17.32 79.20
C LEU A 7 46.19 16.82 77.85
N ILE A 8 46.99 15.82 77.77
CA ILE A 8 47.38 15.16 76.46
C ILE A 8 46.22 14.35 75.94
N LEU A 9 45.44 13.64 76.74
CA LEU A 9 44.23 12.93 76.32
C LEU A 9 43.14 13.91 75.93
N SER A 10 42.93 15.05 76.57
CA SER A 10 41.97 16.07 76.19
C SER A 10 42.40 16.79 74.86
N LEU A 11 43.72 17.08 74.68
CA LEU A 11 44.20 17.61 73.41
C LEU A 11 44.13 16.60 72.25
N SER A 12 44.39 15.30 72.51
CA SER A 12 44.22 14.28 71.47
C SER A 12 42.74 14.05 71.08
N PHE A 13 41.80 14.17 72.01
CA PHE A 13 40.38 14.11 71.74
C PHE A 13 39.84 15.37 71.01
N PHE A 14 40.44 16.56 71.30
CA PHE A 14 40.08 17.79 70.58
C PHE A 14 40.71 17.88 69.22
N ILE A 15 41.88 17.26 68.97
CA ILE A 15 42.49 17.21 67.62
C ILE A 15 41.86 16.15 66.74
N SER A 16 41.34 15.06 67.26
CA SER A 16 40.59 14.05 66.50
C SER A 16 39.15 14.46 66.14
N ALA A 17 38.58 15.45 66.82
CA ALA A 17 37.20 15.90 66.57
C ALA A 17 37.08 16.97 65.46
N TYR A 18 38.23 17.42 64.84
CA TYR A 18 38.19 18.42 63.76
C TYR A 18 39.09 18.12 62.56
N ALA A 19 39.57 16.88 62.40
CA ALA A 19 40.32 16.51 61.21
C ALA A 19 39.35 16.05 60.13
N GLN A 20 38.87 17.00 59.31
CA GLN A 20 38.10 16.69 58.08
C GLN A 20 38.98 15.79 57.20
N SER A 21 38.51 14.59 56.88
CA SER A 21 39.25 13.62 56.06
C SER A 21 38.76 13.52 54.63
N PRO A 22 39.61 13.15 53.69
CA PRO A 22 39.18 12.89 52.30
C PRO A 22 38.09 11.84 52.20
N SER A 23 38.09 10.82 53.05
CA SER A 23 37.07 9.76 53.09
C SER A 23 35.72 10.28 53.57
N GLU A 24 35.69 11.20 54.52
CA GLU A 24 34.46 11.83 55.00
C GLU A 24 33.83 12.73 53.92
N ALA A 25 34.65 13.50 53.21
CA ALA A 25 34.22 14.33 52.11
C ALA A 25 33.62 13.45 50.96
N GLN A 26 34.25 12.30 50.70
CA GLN A 26 33.70 11.33 49.73
C GLN A 26 32.37 10.72 50.21
N ALA A 27 32.27 10.31 51.46
CA ALA A 27 31.04 9.76 52.04
C ALA A 27 29.84 10.75 51.96
N LEU A 28 30.11 12.02 52.22
CA LEU A 28 29.10 13.10 52.08
C LEU A 28 28.69 13.31 50.61
N HIS A 29 29.62 13.24 49.69
CA HIS A 29 29.34 13.31 48.26
C HIS A 29 28.48 12.17 47.79
N ASP A 30 28.80 10.94 48.19
CA ASP A 30 28.07 9.74 47.80
C ASP A 30 26.66 9.73 48.44
N LYS A 31 26.56 10.17 49.67
CA LYS A 31 25.27 10.33 50.37
C LYS A 31 24.41 11.39 49.67
N GLY A 32 24.99 12.52 49.27
CA GLY A 32 24.29 13.53 48.48
C GLY A 32 23.73 12.98 47.17
N LYS A 33 24.54 12.23 46.44
CA LYS A 33 24.12 11.56 45.18
C LYS A 33 23.01 10.53 45.42
N GLN A 34 23.12 9.73 46.47
CA GLN A 34 22.11 8.74 46.82
C GLN A 34 20.75 9.41 47.11
N TYR A 35 20.71 10.47 47.93
CA TYR A 35 19.47 11.16 48.28
C TYR A 35 18.82 11.83 47.06
N VAL A 36 19.60 12.39 46.15
CA VAL A 36 19.11 12.93 44.89
C VAL A 36 18.46 11.82 44.07
N ASN A 37 19.09 10.64 43.95
CA ASN A 37 18.56 9.50 43.23
C ASN A 37 17.27 8.92 43.85
N GLU A 38 17.13 9.08 45.20
CA GLU A 38 15.89 8.72 45.92
C GLU A 38 14.75 9.77 45.79
N GLY A 39 14.98 10.85 45.04
CA GLY A 39 14.04 11.95 44.86
C GLY A 39 14.05 12.99 46.01
N LYS A 40 14.90 12.83 47.00
CA LYS A 40 15.09 13.76 48.13
C LYS A 40 16.11 14.85 47.76
N ILE A 41 15.73 15.69 46.79
CA ILE A 41 16.68 16.58 46.09
C ILE A 41 17.28 17.63 47.02
N VAL A 42 16.47 18.25 47.91
CA VAL A 42 16.91 19.32 48.84
C VAL A 42 17.90 18.78 49.87
N GLU A 43 17.59 17.64 50.49
CA GLU A 43 18.50 17.00 51.44
C GLU A 43 19.79 16.54 50.77
N GLY A 44 19.67 15.92 49.57
CA GLY A 44 20.82 15.50 48.78
C GLY A 44 21.74 16.67 48.41
N ARG A 45 21.15 17.84 48.07
CA ARG A 45 21.88 19.09 47.82
C ARG A 45 22.63 19.55 49.07
N GLY A 46 22.03 19.44 50.26
CA GLY A 46 22.64 19.78 51.52
C GLY A 46 23.91 18.95 51.79
N TYR A 47 23.90 17.65 51.60
CA TYR A 47 25.06 16.78 51.69
C TYR A 47 26.12 17.08 50.64
N THR A 48 25.72 17.35 49.39
CA THR A 48 26.62 17.73 48.29
C THR A 48 27.32 19.07 48.63
N LYS A 49 26.62 20.02 49.25
CA LYS A 49 27.21 21.30 49.66
C LYS A 49 28.24 21.12 50.78
N GLN A 50 27.94 20.27 51.77
CA GLN A 50 28.89 19.92 52.84
C GLN A 50 30.16 19.25 52.23
N ALA A 51 30.00 18.33 51.28
CA ALA A 51 31.11 17.73 50.56
C ALA A 51 31.94 18.77 49.81
N LEU A 52 31.28 19.73 49.15
CA LEU A 52 31.93 20.83 48.43
C LEU A 52 32.78 21.68 49.38
N ASP A 53 32.20 22.12 50.48
CA ASP A 53 32.92 23.01 51.42
C ASP A 53 34.11 22.28 52.07
N MET A 54 33.96 20.98 52.33
CA MET A 54 35.05 20.15 52.86
C MET A 54 36.15 19.91 51.79
N ARG A 55 35.82 19.58 50.55
CA ARG A 55 36.78 19.40 49.46
C ARG A 55 37.52 20.69 49.12
N LYS A 56 36.84 21.83 49.17
CA LYS A 56 37.50 23.14 49.03
C LYS A 56 38.60 23.37 50.06
N LYS A 57 38.33 23.05 51.35
CA LYS A 57 39.30 23.20 52.43
C LYS A 57 40.46 22.22 52.33
N LEU A 58 40.17 20.97 51.92
CA LEU A 58 41.19 19.91 51.84
C LEU A 58 42.06 20.01 50.60
N PHE A 59 41.51 20.35 49.45
CA PHE A 59 42.19 20.21 48.16
C PHE A 59 42.24 21.50 47.33
N GLY A 60 41.55 22.56 47.78
CA GLY A 60 41.34 23.78 47.00
C GLY A 60 40.28 23.60 45.88
N GLU A 61 39.96 24.69 45.21
CA GLU A 61 38.95 24.71 44.17
C GLU A 61 39.39 24.04 42.87
N VAL A 62 40.68 24.16 42.50
CA VAL A 62 41.23 23.57 41.27
C VAL A 62 41.63 22.12 41.55
N ASN A 63 40.65 21.27 41.77
CA ASN A 63 40.79 19.87 42.13
C ASN A 63 39.64 19.05 41.51
N GLU A 64 39.94 17.84 41.00
CA GLU A 64 38.98 16.97 40.31
C GLU A 64 37.77 16.65 41.18
N ASP A 65 37.96 16.31 42.47
CA ASP A 65 36.87 15.92 43.36
C ASP A 65 35.95 17.10 43.72
N TYR A 66 36.54 18.31 43.89
CA TYR A 66 35.78 19.52 44.12
C TYR A 66 34.90 19.86 42.92
N ILE A 67 35.48 19.82 41.71
CA ILE A 67 34.75 20.06 40.44
C ILE A 67 33.63 19.04 40.25
N THR A 68 33.86 17.76 40.56
CA THR A 68 32.84 16.72 40.48
C THR A 68 31.67 17.00 41.45
N SER A 69 31.95 17.43 42.68
CA SER A 69 30.89 17.81 43.60
C SER A 69 30.12 19.06 43.14
N LEU A 70 30.82 20.01 42.51
CA LEU A 70 30.21 21.23 42.00
C LEU A 70 29.24 20.96 40.84
N ASN A 71 29.59 20.03 39.93
CA ASN A 71 28.67 19.55 38.90
C ASN A 71 27.40 18.87 39.51
N ASN A 72 27.60 17.99 40.52
CA ASN A 72 26.45 17.35 41.17
C ASN A 72 25.57 18.34 41.94
N TYR A 73 26.20 19.38 42.49
CA TYR A 73 25.46 20.48 43.14
C TYR A 73 24.63 21.27 42.10
N ALA A 74 25.19 21.58 40.94
CA ALA A 74 24.49 22.20 39.82
C ALA A 74 23.32 21.33 39.32
N LEU A 75 23.54 20.01 39.14
CA LEU A 75 22.46 19.06 38.74
C LEU A 75 21.27 19.06 39.69
N SER A 76 21.52 19.19 41.02
CA SER A 76 20.45 19.22 42.00
C SER A 76 19.55 20.45 41.88
N PHE A 77 20.02 21.58 41.39
CA PHE A 77 19.20 22.73 41.06
C PHE A 77 18.39 22.52 39.78
N ALA A 78 19.01 21.90 38.75
CA ALA A 78 18.31 21.61 37.50
C ALA A 78 17.14 20.67 37.69
N LEU A 79 17.25 19.68 38.59
CA LEU A 79 16.17 18.76 38.93
C LEU A 79 14.96 19.46 39.60
N GLU A 80 15.19 20.60 40.26
CA GLU A 80 14.10 21.46 40.77
C GLU A 80 13.70 22.59 39.81
N LYS A 81 14.17 22.53 38.57
CA LYS A 81 13.94 23.55 37.53
C LYS A 81 14.51 24.93 37.82
N ASP A 82 15.39 25.05 38.80
CA ASP A 82 16.16 26.28 39.08
C ASP A 82 17.38 26.34 38.14
N TYR A 83 17.08 26.61 36.89
CA TYR A 83 18.12 26.59 35.84
C TYR A 83 19.12 27.74 35.98
N ALA A 84 18.74 28.85 36.60
CA ALA A 84 19.63 29.98 36.85
C ALA A 84 20.80 29.57 37.79
N ASN A 85 20.51 28.92 38.91
CA ASN A 85 21.52 28.39 39.81
C ASN A 85 22.24 27.18 39.22
N ALA A 86 21.55 26.31 38.46
CA ALA A 86 22.19 25.20 37.73
C ALA A 86 23.30 25.71 36.80
N VAL A 87 22.98 26.69 35.93
CA VAL A 87 23.92 27.32 35.00
C VAL A 87 25.06 27.97 35.79
N LYS A 88 24.79 28.77 36.81
CA LYS A 88 25.79 29.46 37.65
C LYS A 88 26.85 28.51 38.20
N TYR A 89 26.41 27.42 38.81
CA TYR A 89 27.36 26.47 39.43
C TYR A 89 28.03 25.56 38.38
N GLN A 90 27.37 25.24 37.31
CA GLN A 90 27.98 24.50 36.22
C GLN A 90 29.05 25.32 35.50
N GLU A 91 28.82 26.61 35.31
CA GLU A 91 29.79 27.55 34.72
C GLU A 91 31.05 27.66 35.58
N GLN A 92 30.90 27.71 36.92
CA GLN A 92 32.04 27.62 37.84
C GLN A 92 32.79 26.30 37.67
N ALA A 93 32.07 25.17 37.55
CA ALA A 93 32.71 23.87 37.33
C ALA A 93 33.49 23.84 36.02
N MET A 94 32.93 24.35 34.92
CA MET A 94 33.61 24.43 33.62
C MET A 94 34.86 25.34 33.68
N THR A 95 34.75 26.50 34.30
CA THR A 95 35.88 27.43 34.50
C THR A 95 37.03 26.79 35.29
N LEU A 96 36.67 26.01 36.31
CA LEU A 96 37.66 25.27 37.12
C LEU A 96 38.26 24.08 36.34
N CYS A 97 37.48 23.44 35.46
CA CYS A 97 38.04 22.45 34.55
C CYS A 97 39.10 23.02 33.62
N ASP A 98 38.87 24.23 33.09
CA ASP A 98 39.83 24.90 32.22
C ASP A 98 41.13 25.27 33.01
N LYS A 99 41.01 25.80 34.23
CA LYS A 99 42.15 26.02 35.12
C LYS A 99 42.89 24.74 35.51
N LEU A 100 42.15 23.65 35.70
CA LEU A 100 42.73 22.35 36.00
C LEU A 100 43.53 21.82 34.80
N LYS A 101 43.01 22.01 33.57
CA LYS A 101 43.73 21.69 32.34
C LYS A 101 45.05 22.45 32.21
N GLU A 102 45.03 23.77 32.50
CA GLU A 102 46.26 24.58 32.50
C GLU A 102 47.29 24.08 33.52
N LYS A 103 46.81 23.66 34.71
CA LYS A 103 47.69 23.16 35.80
C LYS A 103 48.21 21.74 35.53
N GLN A 104 47.44 20.87 34.92
CA GLN A 104 47.79 19.43 34.79
C GLN A 104 48.17 19.03 33.37
N GLY A 105 48.02 19.92 32.35
CA GLY A 105 48.26 19.60 30.93
C GLY A 105 47.20 18.69 30.27
N ARG A 106 46.19 18.27 31.03
CA ARG A 106 45.10 17.44 30.52
C ARG A 106 43.73 17.92 31.05
N PRO A 107 42.65 17.79 30.26
CA PRO A 107 41.31 18.15 30.72
C PRO A 107 40.84 17.19 31.84
N HIS A 108 39.85 17.64 32.62
CA HIS A 108 39.14 16.79 33.57
C HIS A 108 38.52 15.60 32.85
N LYS A 109 38.63 14.38 33.42
CA LYS A 109 38.12 13.15 32.80
C LYS A 109 36.63 13.20 32.37
N ASN A 110 35.80 13.98 33.07
CA ASN A 110 34.37 14.13 32.77
C ASN A 110 34.06 15.47 32.08
N TYR A 111 35.03 16.14 31.45
CA TYR A 111 34.83 17.45 30.81
C TYR A 111 33.68 17.44 29.81
N GLY A 112 33.61 16.40 28.94
CA GLY A 112 32.53 16.22 27.96
C GLY A 112 31.16 16.14 28.61
N LEU A 113 31.04 15.37 29.71
CA LEU A 113 29.78 15.25 30.47
C LEU A 113 29.36 16.58 31.09
N TYR A 114 30.29 17.35 31.63
CA TYR A 114 29.99 18.64 32.25
C TYR A 114 29.59 19.69 31.21
N ALA A 115 30.25 19.70 30.08
CA ALA A 115 29.85 20.53 28.94
C ALA A 115 28.46 20.15 28.42
N LEU A 116 28.15 18.85 28.34
CA LEU A 116 26.83 18.36 27.98
C LEU A 116 25.75 18.85 28.96
N ASN A 117 25.96 18.73 30.27
CA ASN A 117 25.06 19.23 31.30
C ASN A 117 24.87 20.75 31.19
N MET A 118 25.95 21.49 30.94
CA MET A 118 25.89 22.95 30.76
C MET A 118 25.01 23.31 29.55
N GLY A 119 25.18 22.63 28.42
CA GLY A 119 24.32 22.82 27.24
C GLY A 119 22.85 22.51 27.53
N ARG A 120 22.56 21.43 28.28
CA ARG A 120 21.19 21.11 28.72
C ARG A 120 20.58 22.18 29.59
N PHE A 121 21.33 22.74 30.54
CA PHE A 121 20.84 23.81 31.43
C PHE A 121 20.55 25.09 30.66
N TYR A 122 21.39 25.45 29.70
CA TYR A 122 21.12 26.57 28.78
C TYR A 122 19.91 26.34 27.91
N TYR A 123 19.75 25.14 27.35
CA TYR A 123 18.58 24.77 26.56
C TYR A 123 17.27 24.89 27.37
N LEU A 124 17.27 24.35 28.60
CA LEU A 124 16.14 24.40 29.52
C LEU A 124 15.85 25.81 30.09
N SER A 125 16.79 26.73 29.98
CA SER A 125 16.61 28.15 30.31
C SER A 125 16.35 29.04 29.09
N ASP A 126 16.04 28.45 27.96
CA ASP A 126 15.73 29.13 26.68
C ASP A 126 16.90 29.91 26.06
N ASN A 127 18.13 29.57 26.47
CA ASN A 127 19.36 30.12 25.89
C ASN A 127 19.96 29.13 24.87
N ILE A 128 19.42 29.15 23.65
CA ILE A 128 19.79 28.21 22.61
C ILE A 128 21.24 28.38 22.12
N ASP A 129 21.75 29.62 22.09
CA ASP A 129 23.15 29.87 21.68
C ASP A 129 24.16 29.30 22.71
N GLY A 130 23.85 29.46 23.99
CA GLY A 130 24.60 28.83 25.06
C GLY A 130 24.60 27.32 24.98
N ALA A 131 23.43 26.75 24.70
CA ALA A 131 23.27 25.30 24.54
C ALA A 131 24.12 24.75 23.38
N VAL A 132 24.05 25.34 22.20
CA VAL A 132 24.87 24.97 21.04
C VAL A 132 26.36 25.06 21.36
N THR A 133 26.80 26.18 21.95
CA THR A 133 28.20 26.40 22.29
C THR A 133 28.79 25.29 23.19
N TYR A 134 28.04 24.86 24.18
CA TYR A 134 28.51 23.84 25.10
C TYR A 134 28.30 22.42 24.60
N TRP A 135 27.26 22.15 23.80
CA TRP A 135 27.12 20.85 23.14
C TRP A 135 28.18 20.60 22.08
N GLU A 136 28.58 21.63 21.32
CA GLU A 136 29.76 21.54 20.43
C GLU A 136 31.05 21.25 21.20
N LYS A 137 31.26 21.91 22.38
CA LYS A 137 32.40 21.56 23.25
C LYS A 137 32.30 20.13 23.77
N ALA A 138 31.12 19.70 24.16
CA ALA A 138 30.86 18.32 24.60
C ALA A 138 31.19 17.30 23.51
N LEU A 139 30.78 17.56 22.27
CA LEU A 139 31.03 16.69 21.13
C LEU A 139 32.50 16.42 20.85
N LEU A 140 33.38 17.38 21.18
CA LEU A 140 34.84 17.24 21.04
C LEU A 140 35.48 16.39 22.17
N HIS A 141 34.78 16.18 23.29
CA HIS A 141 35.36 15.55 24.50
C HIS A 141 34.60 14.31 24.98
N VAL A 142 33.46 14.04 24.41
CA VAL A 142 32.72 12.80 24.66
C VAL A 142 33.31 11.69 23.79
N GLU A 143 33.35 10.49 24.32
CA GLU A 143 33.82 9.32 23.59
C GLU A 143 32.87 9.05 22.41
N LYS A 144 33.48 8.96 21.21
CA LYS A 144 32.72 8.65 19.98
C LYS A 144 32.00 7.31 20.10
N PHE A 145 30.89 7.19 19.43
CA PHE A 145 30.10 5.95 19.33
C PHE A 145 29.47 5.49 20.67
N THR A 146 29.23 6.41 21.57
CA THR A 146 28.46 6.19 22.81
C THR A 146 27.05 6.78 22.66
N GLU A 147 26.10 6.32 23.50
CA GLU A 147 24.73 6.89 23.59
C GLU A 147 24.77 8.41 23.84
N MET A 148 25.76 8.87 24.64
CA MET A 148 25.95 10.29 24.93
C MET A 148 26.37 11.08 23.68
N TYR A 149 27.22 10.49 22.83
CA TYR A 149 27.64 11.06 21.55
C TYR A 149 26.47 11.14 20.58
N GLU A 150 25.66 10.09 20.50
CA GLU A 150 24.46 10.03 19.67
C GLU A 150 23.44 11.11 20.08
N ASN A 151 23.13 11.24 21.38
CA ASN A 151 22.22 12.26 21.87
C ASN A 151 22.68 13.67 21.52
N LEU A 152 24.00 13.96 21.60
CA LEU A 152 24.57 15.26 21.22
C LEU A 152 24.33 15.53 19.71
N LEU A 153 24.56 14.55 18.86
CA LEU A 153 24.35 14.68 17.42
C LEU A 153 22.88 14.97 17.11
N GLN A 154 21.94 14.29 17.77
CA GLN A 154 20.51 14.50 17.59
C GLN A 154 20.07 15.91 18.01
N TRP A 155 20.52 16.39 19.18
CA TRP A 155 20.13 17.73 19.67
C TRP A 155 20.73 18.85 18.83
N LEU A 156 21.98 18.72 18.39
CA LEU A 156 22.62 19.69 17.51
C LEU A 156 21.94 19.69 16.12
N ALA A 157 21.61 18.51 15.58
CA ALA A 157 20.90 18.42 14.30
C ALA A 157 19.53 19.11 14.34
N MET A 158 18.77 18.89 15.42
CA MET A 158 17.48 19.54 15.64
C MET A 158 17.61 21.07 15.61
N ILE A 159 18.54 21.63 16.40
CA ILE A 159 18.70 23.11 16.49
C ILE A 159 19.23 23.70 15.18
N TYR A 160 20.17 23.05 14.51
CA TYR A 160 20.69 23.54 13.23
C TYR A 160 19.63 23.47 12.12
N SER A 161 18.74 22.45 12.15
CA SER A 161 17.58 22.37 11.27
C SER A 161 16.60 23.54 11.52
N ASP A 162 16.24 23.79 12.78
CA ASP A 162 15.29 24.86 13.16
C ASP A 162 15.84 26.25 12.80
N ARG A 163 17.14 26.42 12.78
CA ARG A 163 17.84 27.66 12.41
C ARG A 163 18.13 27.79 10.92
N ASN A 164 17.81 26.77 10.11
CA ASN A 164 18.22 26.68 8.71
C ASN A 164 19.74 26.82 8.49
N ASP A 165 20.56 26.42 9.47
CA ASP A 165 22.02 26.40 9.37
C ASP A 165 22.48 25.12 8.65
N ASN A 166 22.33 25.14 7.34
CA ASN A 166 22.58 23.97 6.49
C ASN A 166 24.04 23.48 6.55
N ASN A 167 25.01 24.37 6.78
CA ASN A 167 26.42 23.95 6.84
C ASN A 167 26.73 23.11 8.09
N ASN A 168 26.27 23.58 9.26
CA ASN A 168 26.47 22.85 10.49
C ASN A 168 25.58 21.59 10.55
N LEU A 169 24.34 21.67 10.03
CA LEU A 169 23.47 20.51 9.90
C LEU A 169 24.13 19.42 9.06
N GLN A 170 24.68 19.75 7.91
CA GLN A 170 25.38 18.79 7.04
C GLN A 170 26.58 18.15 7.75
N ARG A 171 27.37 18.93 8.48
CA ARG A 171 28.48 18.42 9.30
C ARG A 171 28.01 17.42 10.36
N ILE A 172 26.94 17.74 11.09
CA ILE A 172 26.38 16.84 12.10
C ILE A 172 25.81 15.58 11.43
N MET A 173 25.15 15.68 10.28
CA MET A 173 24.66 14.51 9.54
C MET A 173 25.79 13.57 9.13
N VAL A 174 26.94 14.08 8.72
CA VAL A 174 28.11 13.24 8.42
C VAL A 174 28.60 12.50 9.68
N LEU A 175 28.70 13.17 10.81
CA LEU A 175 29.11 12.54 12.08
C LEU A 175 28.08 11.51 12.56
N THR A 176 26.81 11.77 12.36
CA THR A 176 25.71 10.81 12.64
C THR A 176 25.84 9.58 11.75
N GLU A 177 26.16 9.76 10.48
CA GLU A 177 26.38 8.64 9.55
C GLU A 177 27.61 7.81 9.97
N GLU A 178 28.72 8.43 10.37
CA GLU A 178 29.89 7.71 10.91
C GLU A 178 29.52 6.90 12.18
N HIS A 179 28.72 7.47 13.07
CA HIS A 179 28.23 6.79 14.26
C HIS A 179 27.39 5.57 13.91
N ASN A 180 26.43 5.75 13.02
CA ASN A 180 25.53 4.70 12.57
C ASN A 180 26.29 3.56 11.86
N GLN A 181 27.26 3.91 11.01
CA GLN A 181 28.12 2.92 10.35
C GLN A 181 28.92 2.09 11.34
N HIS A 182 29.46 2.71 12.40
CA HIS A 182 30.17 2.02 13.47
C HIS A 182 29.24 1.04 14.22
N GLU A 183 28.01 1.47 14.57
CA GLU A 183 27.03 0.62 15.24
C GLU A 183 26.62 -0.60 14.37
N LEU A 184 26.60 -0.43 13.05
CA LEU A 184 26.32 -1.54 12.10
C LEU A 184 27.42 -2.61 12.06
N THR A 185 28.66 -2.28 12.47
CA THR A 185 29.79 -3.23 12.47
C THR A 185 29.91 -4.04 13.76
N LYS A 186 29.20 -3.68 14.83
CA LYS A 186 29.19 -4.42 16.09
C LYS A 186 28.51 -5.78 15.95
N ASP A 187 29.01 -6.80 16.64
CA ASP A 187 28.27 -8.05 16.81
C ASP A 187 27.01 -7.80 17.65
N CYS A 188 25.86 -8.02 17.03
CA CYS A 188 24.56 -7.60 17.55
C CYS A 188 23.74 -8.82 17.95
N ASN A 189 23.92 -9.29 19.19
CA ASN A 189 23.23 -10.44 19.75
C ASN A 189 22.10 -10.07 20.73
N GLU A 190 21.82 -8.77 20.90
CA GLU A 190 20.75 -8.29 21.78
C GLU A 190 19.59 -7.69 20.99
N PRO A 191 18.32 -7.91 21.42
CA PRO A 191 17.14 -7.41 20.71
C PRO A 191 17.15 -5.89 20.47
N LYS A 192 17.56 -5.09 21.44
CA LYS A 192 17.61 -3.62 21.33
C LYS A 192 18.62 -3.14 20.29
N CYS A 193 19.79 -3.75 20.23
CA CYS A 193 20.80 -3.45 19.24
C CYS A 193 20.29 -3.79 17.82
N MET A 194 19.72 -4.98 17.64
CA MET A 194 19.17 -5.39 16.34
C MET A 194 17.98 -4.52 15.91
N LEU A 195 17.14 -4.08 16.87
CA LEU A 195 16.07 -3.12 16.62
C LEU A 195 16.61 -1.77 16.14
N GLY A 196 17.68 -1.26 16.78
CA GLY A 196 18.38 -0.03 16.35
C GLY A 196 18.87 -0.14 14.92
N ARG A 197 19.46 -1.28 14.55
CA ARG A 197 19.93 -1.58 13.19
C ARG A 197 18.78 -1.64 12.18
N ALA A 198 17.66 -2.26 12.54
CA ALA A 198 16.47 -2.32 11.71
C ALA A 198 15.90 -0.92 11.43
N ASN A 199 15.78 -0.09 12.48
CA ASN A 199 15.31 1.29 12.36
C ASN A 199 16.26 2.16 11.52
N TYR A 200 17.56 1.96 11.65
CA TYR A 200 18.55 2.65 10.82
C TYR A 200 18.35 2.35 9.32
N TYR A 201 18.29 1.06 8.94
CA TYR A 201 18.07 0.72 7.53
C TYR A 201 16.69 1.21 7.03
N ALA A 202 15.68 1.21 7.89
CA ALA A 202 14.36 1.76 7.55
C ALA A 202 14.43 3.27 7.27
N SER A 203 15.14 4.03 8.11
CA SER A 203 15.32 5.49 7.93
C SER A 203 16.13 5.86 6.68
N LYS A 204 16.99 4.95 6.21
CA LYS A 204 17.75 5.10 4.96
C LYS A 204 17.02 4.58 3.71
N GLY A 205 15.75 4.20 3.83
CA GLY A 205 14.98 3.66 2.72
C GLY A 205 15.43 2.28 2.26
N ASN A 206 16.38 1.64 2.96
CA ASN A 206 16.81 0.28 2.62
C ASN A 206 15.86 -0.76 3.20
N THR A 207 14.69 -0.84 2.57
CA THR A 207 13.57 -1.69 3.00
C THR A 207 13.96 -3.15 3.15
N ALA A 208 14.79 -3.68 2.25
CA ALA A 208 15.20 -5.08 2.27
C ALA A 208 16.05 -5.41 3.51
N LYS A 209 17.09 -4.61 3.81
CA LYS A 209 17.93 -4.80 4.99
C LYS A 209 17.17 -4.50 6.29
N ALA A 210 16.33 -3.47 6.30
CA ALA A 210 15.46 -3.18 7.44
C ALA A 210 14.59 -4.38 7.78
N LYS A 211 13.91 -4.94 6.79
CA LYS A 211 13.05 -6.12 6.94
C LYS A 211 13.84 -7.34 7.45
N GLU A 212 15.03 -7.57 6.93
CA GLU A 212 15.92 -8.65 7.40
C GLU A 212 16.26 -8.50 8.90
N CYS A 213 16.66 -7.29 9.32
CA CYS A 213 16.96 -6.99 10.73
C CYS A 213 15.70 -7.12 11.62
N PHE A 214 14.53 -6.64 11.16
CA PHE A 214 13.28 -6.84 11.88
C PHE A 214 12.94 -8.32 12.03
N MET A 215 13.12 -9.15 11.00
CA MET A 215 12.91 -10.60 11.12
C MET A 215 13.88 -11.26 12.10
N GLN A 216 15.13 -10.82 12.12
CA GLN A 216 16.11 -11.33 13.07
C GLN A 216 15.72 -10.99 14.51
N VAL A 217 15.40 -9.72 14.82
CA VAL A 217 15.01 -9.33 16.18
C VAL A 217 13.72 -10.02 16.63
N LEU A 218 12.75 -10.21 15.73
CA LEU A 218 11.49 -10.90 16.02
C LEU A 218 11.71 -12.40 16.34
N SER A 219 12.79 -13.00 15.85
CA SER A 219 13.16 -14.39 16.15
C SER A 219 13.91 -14.57 17.48
N MET A 220 14.36 -13.47 18.11
CA MET A 220 15.10 -13.51 19.36
C MET A 220 14.16 -13.75 20.56
N ASN A 221 14.72 -14.38 21.61
CA ASN A 221 14.02 -14.46 22.88
C ASN A 221 14.08 -13.12 23.61
N MET A 222 12.94 -12.57 24.00
CA MET A 222 12.83 -11.28 24.68
C MET A 222 11.65 -11.26 25.65
N ASP A 223 11.72 -10.41 26.67
CA ASP A 223 10.61 -10.20 27.58
C ASP A 223 9.44 -9.45 26.88
N ASP A 224 8.25 -9.51 27.51
CA ASP A 224 7.04 -8.91 26.94
C ASP A 224 7.14 -7.39 26.74
N LYS A 225 7.94 -6.68 27.53
CA LYS A 225 8.12 -5.23 27.41
C LYS A 225 8.96 -4.89 26.17
N VAL A 226 10.10 -5.54 25.99
CA VAL A 226 10.96 -5.37 24.81
C VAL A 226 10.22 -5.83 23.57
N LYS A 227 9.45 -6.92 23.68
CA LYS A 227 8.63 -7.44 22.58
C LYS A 227 7.57 -6.45 22.11
N ALA A 228 6.94 -5.72 23.03
CA ALA A 228 6.00 -4.66 22.69
C ALA A 228 6.68 -3.53 21.91
N GLU A 229 7.89 -3.09 22.36
CA GLU A 229 8.68 -2.06 21.67
C GLU A 229 9.07 -2.49 20.24
N VAL A 230 9.48 -3.75 20.07
CA VAL A 230 9.83 -4.33 18.75
C VAL A 230 8.60 -4.40 17.84
N TYR A 231 7.45 -4.83 18.36
CA TYR A 231 6.21 -4.91 17.59
C TYR A 231 5.72 -3.53 17.13
N GLU A 232 5.76 -2.53 17.99
CA GLU A 232 5.42 -1.14 17.65
C GLU A 232 6.35 -0.59 16.55
N ALA A 233 7.67 -0.78 16.70
CA ALA A 233 8.63 -0.32 15.69
C ALA A 233 8.44 -1.03 14.35
N TYR A 234 8.17 -2.32 14.38
CA TYR A 234 7.91 -3.09 13.16
C TYR A 234 6.58 -2.71 12.52
N ALA A 235 5.53 -2.46 13.29
CA ALA A 235 4.27 -1.93 12.79
C ALA A 235 4.45 -0.58 12.06
N LYS A 236 5.24 0.33 12.64
CA LYS A 236 5.59 1.60 11.98
C LYS A 236 6.36 1.39 10.68
N PHE A 237 7.32 0.46 10.66
CA PHE A 237 8.04 0.10 9.45
C PHE A 237 7.10 -0.47 8.37
N LEU A 238 6.20 -1.38 8.75
CA LEU A 238 5.19 -1.95 7.86
C LEU A 238 4.25 -0.86 7.33
N ALA A 239 3.82 0.08 8.17
CA ALA A 239 3.01 1.22 7.76
C ALA A 239 3.75 2.11 6.76
N ASN A 240 5.05 2.38 6.97
CA ASN A 240 5.88 3.15 6.03
C ASN A 240 6.10 2.42 4.71
N THR A 241 6.12 1.09 4.73
CA THR A 241 6.18 0.24 3.52
C THR A 241 4.78 -0.13 3.01
N LYS A 242 3.73 0.43 3.65
CA LYS A 242 2.31 0.35 3.27
C LYS A 242 1.67 -1.03 3.39
N ASP A 243 2.29 -1.94 4.11
CA ASP A 243 1.63 -3.16 4.57
C ASP A 243 0.72 -2.84 5.77
N TRP A 244 -0.38 -2.12 5.48
CA TRP A 244 -1.30 -1.58 6.49
C TRP A 244 -2.00 -2.67 7.29
N VAL A 245 -2.26 -3.81 6.67
CA VAL A 245 -2.90 -4.96 7.32
C VAL A 245 -2.00 -5.53 8.40
N SER A 246 -0.76 -5.88 8.04
CA SER A 246 0.22 -6.38 9.00
C SER A 246 0.60 -5.30 10.04
N ALA A 247 0.68 -4.03 9.62
CA ALA A 247 0.91 -2.93 10.57
C ALA A 247 -0.17 -2.88 11.66
N GLY A 248 -1.45 -2.99 11.29
CA GLY A 248 -2.56 -3.05 12.24
C GLY A 248 -2.49 -4.25 13.18
N GLU A 249 -2.13 -5.42 12.66
CA GLU A 249 -1.94 -6.65 13.44
C GLU A 249 -0.82 -6.50 14.48
N TYR A 250 0.36 -6.02 14.07
CA TYR A 250 1.50 -5.85 14.99
C TYR A 250 1.27 -4.75 16.03
N GLU A 251 0.63 -3.64 15.66
CA GLU A 251 0.29 -2.57 16.59
C GLU A 251 -0.74 -3.04 17.63
N THR A 252 -1.74 -3.83 17.22
CA THR A 252 -2.73 -4.44 18.14
C THR A 252 -2.04 -5.35 19.14
N LEU A 253 -1.05 -6.12 18.73
CA LEU A 253 -0.32 -6.99 19.65
C LEU A 253 0.62 -6.25 20.57
N SER A 254 1.27 -5.19 20.09
CA SER A 254 2.03 -4.29 20.96
C SER A 254 1.12 -3.76 22.06
N ALA A 255 -0.07 -3.25 21.70
CA ALA A 255 -1.08 -2.81 22.66
C ALA A 255 -1.47 -3.89 23.68
N ASN A 256 -1.70 -5.12 23.23
CA ASN A 256 -2.06 -6.23 24.12
C ASN A 256 -0.93 -6.60 25.10
N LEU A 257 0.33 -6.53 24.67
CA LEU A 257 1.48 -6.71 25.56
C LEU A 257 1.61 -5.57 26.58
N VAL A 258 1.38 -4.33 26.16
CA VAL A 258 1.33 -3.17 27.08
C VAL A 258 0.21 -3.36 28.11
N LYS A 259 -0.99 -3.75 27.67
CA LYS A 259 -2.10 -4.08 28.57
C LYS A 259 -1.73 -5.17 29.58
N LYS A 260 -1.03 -6.23 29.15
CA LYS A 260 -0.59 -7.33 30.01
C LYS A 260 0.43 -6.91 31.05
N THR A 261 1.41 -6.07 30.65
CA THR A 261 2.58 -5.71 31.49
C THR A 261 2.36 -4.46 32.32
N GLN A 262 1.54 -3.51 31.85
CA GLN A 262 1.34 -2.18 32.44
C GLN A 262 -0.13 -1.85 32.75
N GLY A 263 -1.06 -2.72 32.40
CA GLY A 263 -2.49 -2.48 32.50
C GLY A 263 -3.05 -1.58 31.38
N LYS A 264 -4.36 -1.27 31.49
CA LYS A 264 -5.00 -0.30 30.57
C LYS A 264 -4.54 1.10 30.92
N ASN A 265 -3.60 1.66 30.17
CA ASN A 265 -3.03 2.99 30.33
C ASN A 265 -3.10 3.79 29.02
N ALA A 266 -2.63 5.04 29.02
CA ALA A 266 -2.63 5.91 27.84
C ALA A 266 -1.80 5.34 26.68
N THR A 267 -0.70 4.63 26.95
CA THR A 267 0.13 3.97 25.91
C THR A 267 -0.69 2.89 25.21
N TYR A 268 -1.37 2.03 25.98
CA TYR A 268 -2.29 1.02 25.43
C TYR A 268 -3.35 1.63 24.51
N ALA A 269 -4.02 2.70 24.97
CA ALA A 269 -5.05 3.37 24.20
C ALA A 269 -4.49 4.04 22.93
N ASN A 270 -3.31 4.65 23.01
CA ASN A 270 -2.67 5.25 21.84
C ASN A 270 -2.24 4.21 20.78
N GLN A 271 -1.72 3.07 21.22
CA GLN A 271 -1.37 1.98 20.30
C GLN A 271 -2.61 1.38 19.63
N LEU A 272 -3.72 1.18 20.36
CA LEU A 272 -4.98 0.75 19.73
C LEU A 272 -5.54 1.79 18.76
N TYR A 273 -5.38 3.08 19.06
CA TYR A 273 -5.76 4.14 18.12
C TYR A 273 -4.95 4.07 16.83
N MET A 274 -3.63 3.85 16.94
CA MET A 274 -2.78 3.66 15.76
C MET A 274 -3.14 2.39 14.99
N ALA A 275 -3.38 1.29 15.69
CA ALA A 275 -3.87 0.05 15.08
C ALA A 275 -5.17 0.26 14.31
N ALA A 276 -6.13 1.03 14.87
CA ALA A 276 -7.37 1.38 14.21
C ALA A 276 -7.15 2.19 12.93
N LEU A 277 -6.21 3.15 12.94
CA LEU A 277 -5.85 3.91 11.74
C LEU A 277 -5.23 3.01 10.66
N TYR A 278 -4.32 2.12 11.04
CA TYR A 278 -3.72 1.17 10.09
C TYR A 278 -4.76 0.21 9.53
N CYS A 279 -5.63 -0.35 10.37
CA CYS A 279 -6.76 -1.19 9.92
C CYS A 279 -7.69 -0.43 8.94
N HIS A 280 -7.99 0.84 9.21
CA HIS A 280 -8.82 1.67 8.32
C HIS A 280 -8.16 1.83 6.94
N ILE A 281 -6.88 2.20 6.90
CA ILE A 281 -6.13 2.35 5.64
C ILE A 281 -6.00 0.99 4.94
N GLY A 282 -5.78 -0.10 5.69
CA GLY A 282 -5.76 -1.47 5.20
C GLY A 282 -7.13 -2.03 4.81
N LYS A 283 -8.18 -1.19 4.80
CA LYS A 283 -9.57 -1.54 4.45
C LYS A 283 -10.23 -2.58 5.38
N GLN A 284 -9.65 -2.83 6.54
CA GLN A 284 -10.22 -3.66 7.60
C GLN A 284 -11.17 -2.82 8.47
N TYR A 285 -12.22 -2.27 7.87
CA TYR A 285 -13.05 -1.22 8.47
C TYR A 285 -13.73 -1.64 9.75
N GLN A 286 -14.25 -2.87 9.85
CA GLN A 286 -14.90 -3.34 11.07
C GLN A 286 -13.92 -3.42 12.23
N GLN A 287 -12.70 -3.95 12.01
CA GLN A 287 -11.67 -4.03 13.04
C GLN A 287 -11.19 -2.63 13.47
N ALA A 288 -11.13 -1.68 12.53
CA ALA A 288 -10.84 -0.29 12.86
C ALA A 288 -11.90 0.31 13.80
N ILE A 289 -13.19 0.10 13.50
CA ILE A 289 -14.32 0.54 14.33
C ILE A 289 -14.25 -0.08 15.72
N ASP A 290 -13.99 -1.39 15.82
CA ASP A 290 -13.89 -2.10 17.09
C ASP A 290 -12.76 -1.55 17.96
N ASN A 291 -11.57 -1.31 17.38
CA ASN A 291 -10.44 -0.72 18.06
C ASN A 291 -10.74 0.72 18.50
N PHE A 292 -11.34 1.56 17.66
CA PHE A 292 -11.74 2.92 18.04
C PHE A 292 -12.75 2.92 19.21
N ASN A 293 -13.70 2.00 19.24
CA ASN A 293 -14.65 1.88 20.33
C ASN A 293 -13.97 1.52 21.66
N VAL A 294 -12.98 0.61 21.65
CA VAL A 294 -12.20 0.30 22.86
C VAL A 294 -11.42 1.53 23.36
N VAL A 295 -10.89 2.35 22.46
CA VAL A 295 -10.22 3.62 22.80
C VAL A 295 -11.20 4.61 23.40
N ILE A 296 -12.41 4.73 22.83
CA ILE A 296 -13.49 5.59 23.37
C ILE A 296 -13.85 5.16 24.80
N GLU A 297 -14.09 3.87 25.06
CA GLU A 297 -14.38 3.35 26.38
C GLU A 297 -13.29 3.70 27.41
N PHE A 298 -12.03 3.57 27.03
CA PHE A 298 -10.91 3.94 27.89
C PHE A 298 -10.92 5.42 28.25
N TYR A 299 -11.06 6.31 27.27
CA TYR A 299 -11.07 7.75 27.53
C TYR A 299 -12.35 8.25 28.22
N GLN A 300 -13.50 7.62 28.00
CA GLN A 300 -14.72 7.89 28.77
C GLN A 300 -14.56 7.56 30.26
N SER A 301 -13.94 6.42 30.57
CA SER A 301 -13.66 6.03 31.94
C SER A 301 -12.63 6.94 32.64
N SER A 302 -11.68 7.51 31.85
CA SER A 302 -10.62 8.39 32.36
C SER A 302 -11.07 9.86 32.51
N ALA A 303 -12.16 10.27 31.86
CA ALA A 303 -12.65 11.66 31.83
C ALA A 303 -13.30 12.11 33.15
N ASN A 304 -13.45 11.23 34.14
CA ASN A 304 -14.06 11.53 35.45
C ASN A 304 -13.09 12.19 36.46
N GLY A 305 -11.87 12.57 36.01
CA GLY A 305 -10.82 13.15 36.84
C GLY A 305 -10.55 14.67 36.57
N ASP A 306 -9.30 15.08 36.68
CA ASP A 306 -8.79 16.45 36.53
C ASP A 306 -9.24 17.12 35.22
N THR A 307 -9.52 18.44 35.27
CA THR A 307 -10.11 19.22 34.17
C THR A 307 -9.22 19.29 32.91
N SER A 308 -7.90 19.29 33.07
CA SER A 308 -6.95 19.33 31.92
C SER A 308 -6.89 18.00 31.19
N LEU A 309 -6.92 16.88 31.94
CA LEU A 309 -6.99 15.52 31.39
C LEU A 309 -8.33 15.25 30.71
N LYS A 310 -9.40 15.88 31.20
CA LYS A 310 -10.76 15.74 30.65
C LYS A 310 -10.84 16.28 29.22
N ASN A 311 -10.28 17.46 28.93
CA ASN A 311 -10.31 18.03 27.57
C ASN A 311 -9.49 17.19 26.57
N ALA A 312 -8.30 16.70 26.97
CA ALA A 312 -7.49 15.82 26.13
C ALA A 312 -8.22 14.50 25.82
N SER A 313 -8.90 13.91 26.81
CA SER A 313 -9.69 12.69 26.63
C SER A 313 -10.87 12.90 25.69
N LEU A 314 -11.59 14.00 25.82
CA LEU A 314 -12.72 14.34 24.94
C LEU A 314 -12.29 14.58 23.50
N LYS A 315 -11.12 15.21 23.28
CA LYS A 315 -10.55 15.38 21.95
C LYS A 315 -10.22 14.03 21.31
N LYS A 316 -9.61 13.11 22.06
CA LYS A 316 -9.34 11.75 21.55
C LYS A 316 -10.61 10.99 21.17
N ILE A 317 -11.68 11.16 21.95
CA ILE A 317 -13.00 10.58 21.61
C ILE A 317 -13.51 11.15 20.29
N ALA A 318 -13.41 12.47 20.08
CA ALA A 318 -13.81 13.10 18.83
C ALA A 318 -12.96 12.62 17.63
N ASP A 319 -11.65 12.41 17.83
CA ASP A 319 -10.78 11.84 16.82
C ASP A 319 -11.14 10.39 16.47
N CYS A 320 -11.54 9.59 17.46
CA CYS A 320 -12.05 8.23 17.23
C CYS A 320 -13.39 8.26 16.47
N GLN A 321 -14.30 9.18 16.81
CA GLN A 321 -15.57 9.33 16.09
C GLN A 321 -15.34 9.73 14.62
N LYS A 322 -14.35 10.59 14.34
CA LYS A 322 -13.90 10.85 12.97
C LYS A 322 -13.48 9.57 12.26
N GLY A 323 -12.65 8.74 12.92
CA GLY A 323 -12.17 7.47 12.36
C GLY A 323 -13.32 6.50 12.07
N ILE A 324 -14.29 6.37 12.98
CA ILE A 324 -15.49 5.55 12.82
C ILE A 324 -16.35 6.05 11.66
N GLY A 325 -16.59 7.36 11.57
CA GLY A 325 -17.32 7.98 10.47
C GLY A 325 -16.68 7.73 9.12
N ASN A 326 -15.34 7.86 9.03
CA ASN A 326 -14.58 7.55 7.82
C ASN A 326 -14.70 6.06 7.44
N ALA A 327 -14.65 5.15 8.41
CA ALA A 327 -14.79 3.71 8.17
C ALA A 327 -16.20 3.38 7.64
N TYR A 328 -17.24 3.89 8.25
CA TYR A 328 -18.63 3.70 7.76
C TYR A 328 -18.84 4.35 6.38
N SER A 329 -18.27 5.52 6.11
CA SER A 329 -18.32 6.14 4.79
C SER A 329 -17.66 5.25 3.72
N ALA A 330 -16.50 4.66 4.04
CA ALA A 330 -15.81 3.73 3.14
C ALA A 330 -16.60 2.42 2.90
N MET A 331 -17.37 1.98 3.91
CA MET A 331 -18.31 0.86 3.79
C MET A 331 -19.62 1.23 3.08
N LYS A 332 -19.79 2.51 2.71
CA LYS A 332 -21.02 3.09 2.14
C LYS A 332 -22.23 3.03 3.11
N GLU A 333 -21.99 2.89 4.40
CA GLU A 333 -23.00 2.97 5.47
C GLU A 333 -23.17 4.42 5.94
N TYR A 334 -23.63 5.28 5.02
CA TYR A 334 -23.60 6.75 5.19
C TYR A 334 -24.42 7.24 6.38
N ALA A 335 -25.55 6.62 6.70
CA ALA A 335 -26.35 6.97 7.87
C ALA A 335 -25.53 6.85 9.18
N LYS A 336 -24.81 5.74 9.36
CA LYS A 336 -23.93 5.54 10.53
C LYS A 336 -22.72 6.49 10.50
N ALA A 337 -22.21 6.82 9.30
CA ALA A 337 -21.17 7.81 9.17
C ALA A 337 -21.65 9.20 9.65
N CYS A 338 -22.86 9.61 9.29
CA CYS A 338 -23.47 10.84 9.76
C CYS A 338 -23.60 10.88 11.29
N GLU A 339 -24.01 9.77 11.93
CA GLU A 339 -24.10 9.66 13.39
C GLU A 339 -22.74 9.91 14.06
N ALA A 340 -21.69 9.26 13.55
CA ALA A 340 -20.34 9.40 14.09
C ALA A 340 -19.79 10.83 13.89
N TYR A 341 -19.98 11.44 12.72
CA TYR A 341 -19.56 12.82 12.48
C TYR A 341 -20.34 13.84 13.32
N ASN A 342 -21.63 13.63 13.56
CA ASN A 342 -22.41 14.44 14.48
C ASN A 342 -21.85 14.38 15.91
N GLN A 343 -21.39 13.20 16.38
CA GLN A 343 -20.74 13.09 17.68
C GLN A 343 -19.39 13.84 17.72
N GLN A 344 -18.63 13.81 16.62
CA GLN A 344 -17.42 14.62 16.47
C GLN A 344 -17.73 16.13 16.53
N ILE A 345 -18.73 16.59 15.81
CA ILE A 345 -19.16 17.99 15.75
C ILE A 345 -19.60 18.47 17.13
N ALA A 346 -20.42 17.68 17.86
CA ALA A 346 -20.87 18.01 19.20
C ALA A 346 -19.72 18.27 20.19
N TYR A 347 -18.58 17.60 20.02
CA TYR A 347 -17.37 17.91 20.77
C TYR A 347 -16.87 19.34 20.48
N TYR A 348 -16.69 19.69 19.19
CA TYR A 348 -16.19 21.01 18.82
C TYR A 348 -17.14 22.14 19.23
N GLU A 349 -18.44 21.96 19.06
CA GLU A 349 -19.44 22.94 19.47
C GLU A 349 -19.39 23.27 20.95
N ARG A 350 -19.10 22.27 21.76
CA ARG A 350 -19.10 22.41 23.21
C ARG A 350 -17.75 22.86 23.78
N TYR A 351 -16.65 22.49 23.18
CA TYR A 351 -15.33 22.57 23.82
C TYR A 351 -14.28 23.34 22.98
N ASP A 352 -14.40 23.40 21.66
CA ASP A 352 -13.36 23.99 20.81
C ASP A 352 -13.89 24.50 19.46
N LYS A 353 -14.84 25.44 19.49
CA LYS A 353 -15.41 26.04 18.28
C LYS A 353 -14.37 26.78 17.41
N ASN A 354 -13.24 27.18 18.01
CA ASN A 354 -12.18 27.89 17.32
C ASN A 354 -11.19 26.95 16.59
N SER A 355 -11.29 25.64 16.78
CA SER A 355 -10.46 24.67 16.08
C SER A 355 -10.65 24.76 14.56
N GLU A 356 -9.55 24.60 13.83
CA GLU A 356 -9.58 24.42 12.37
C GLU A 356 -10.25 23.10 11.97
N ASP A 357 -10.27 22.11 12.87
CA ASP A 357 -10.92 20.83 12.62
C ASP A 357 -12.45 20.88 12.70
N TYR A 358 -13.01 21.92 13.33
CA TYR A 358 -14.47 22.08 13.44
C TYR A 358 -15.17 22.23 12.07
N PRO A 359 -14.80 23.18 11.19
CA PRO A 359 -15.41 23.27 9.87
C PRO A 359 -15.11 22.03 9.00
N LYS A 360 -13.95 21.37 9.19
CA LYS A 360 -13.65 20.11 8.51
C LYS A 360 -14.56 18.97 8.94
N ALA A 361 -14.99 18.94 10.21
CA ALA A 361 -15.97 17.98 10.70
C ALA A 361 -17.34 18.17 10.06
N ILE A 362 -17.78 19.43 9.94
CA ILE A 362 -19.04 19.80 9.27
C ILE A 362 -18.99 19.41 7.78
N LEU A 363 -17.88 19.65 7.09
CA LEU A 363 -17.72 19.25 5.70
C LEU A 363 -17.79 17.72 5.53
N ARG A 364 -17.19 16.94 6.45
CA ARG A 364 -17.31 15.46 6.43
C ARG A 364 -18.75 15.00 6.59
N LEU A 365 -19.48 15.59 7.52
CA LEU A 365 -20.92 15.34 7.69
C LEU A 365 -21.69 15.67 6.42
N ALA A 366 -21.50 16.86 5.86
CA ALA A 366 -22.15 17.30 4.64
C ALA A 366 -21.90 16.34 3.46
N LYS A 367 -20.68 15.85 3.30
CA LYS A 367 -20.36 14.86 2.29
C LYS A 367 -21.06 13.51 2.53
N ALA A 368 -21.13 13.05 3.79
CA ALA A 368 -21.84 11.82 4.12
C ALA A 368 -23.35 11.94 3.87
N GLU A 369 -23.96 13.06 4.23
CA GLU A 369 -25.37 13.36 3.97
C GLU A 369 -25.67 13.39 2.45
N LYS A 370 -24.79 13.99 1.65
CA LYS A 370 -24.91 13.97 0.19
C LYS A 370 -25.00 12.52 -0.34
N PHE A 371 -24.13 11.63 0.12
CA PHE A 371 -24.15 10.23 -0.30
C PHE A 371 -25.30 9.42 0.36
N ASN A 372 -25.81 9.88 1.51
CA ASN A 372 -27.05 9.34 2.11
C ASN A 372 -28.31 9.82 1.40
N LYS A 373 -28.17 10.72 0.40
CA LYS A 373 -29.24 11.37 -0.38
C LYS A 373 -30.05 12.43 0.41
N ASP A 374 -29.55 12.89 1.53
CA ASP A 374 -30.14 13.95 2.35
C ASP A 374 -29.67 15.33 1.82
N TYR A 375 -29.95 15.61 0.55
CA TYR A 375 -29.35 16.74 -0.19
C TYR A 375 -29.62 18.10 0.42
N ASP A 376 -30.83 18.35 0.91
CA ASP A 376 -31.19 19.67 1.45
C ASP A 376 -30.41 19.99 2.73
N VAL A 377 -30.22 19.01 3.59
CA VAL A 377 -29.43 19.14 4.82
C VAL A 377 -27.94 19.25 4.48
N SER A 378 -27.48 18.46 3.53
CA SER A 378 -26.12 18.51 3.02
C SER A 378 -25.74 19.89 2.45
N ILE A 379 -26.64 20.52 1.67
CA ILE A 379 -26.43 21.89 1.15
C ILE A 379 -26.25 22.89 2.29
N VAL A 380 -27.04 22.81 3.35
CA VAL A 380 -26.93 23.69 4.53
C VAL A 380 -25.56 23.51 5.21
N HIS A 381 -25.14 22.27 5.46
CA HIS A 381 -23.86 22.01 6.12
C HIS A 381 -22.65 22.35 5.23
N HIS A 382 -22.73 22.17 3.89
CA HIS A 382 -21.68 22.65 3.01
C HIS A 382 -21.53 24.19 3.09
N LYS A 383 -22.64 24.94 3.04
CA LYS A 383 -22.62 26.41 3.17
C LYS A 383 -22.07 26.86 4.52
N GLN A 384 -22.44 26.18 5.59
CA GLN A 384 -21.92 26.43 6.93
C GLN A 384 -20.41 26.18 7.02
N ALA A 385 -19.92 25.05 6.46
CA ALA A 385 -18.49 24.74 6.43
C ALA A 385 -17.72 25.78 5.64
N MET A 386 -18.23 26.20 4.46
CA MET A 386 -17.62 27.23 3.62
C MET A 386 -17.52 28.58 4.35
N GLN A 387 -18.58 29.03 5.02
CA GLN A 387 -18.54 30.24 5.80
C GLN A 387 -17.46 30.21 6.89
N LEU A 388 -17.36 29.09 7.62
CA LEU A 388 -16.35 28.95 8.67
C LEU A 388 -14.93 28.83 8.10
N PHE A 389 -14.74 28.23 6.91
CA PHE A 389 -13.45 28.20 6.23
C PHE A 389 -13.02 29.59 5.81
N ASP A 390 -13.95 30.42 5.28
CA ASP A 390 -13.68 31.79 4.89
C ASP A 390 -13.30 32.66 6.12
N GLU A 391 -14.08 32.58 7.20
CA GLU A 391 -13.79 33.28 8.46
C GLU A 391 -12.40 32.92 9.05
N LYS A 392 -11.89 31.71 8.78
CA LYS A 392 -10.60 31.21 9.24
C LYS A 392 -9.48 31.35 8.21
N GLY A 393 -9.74 31.85 7.02
CA GLY A 393 -8.76 31.94 5.94
C GLY A 393 -8.29 30.59 5.37
N MET A 394 -9.11 29.55 5.46
CA MET A 394 -8.79 28.17 5.02
C MET A 394 -9.19 27.97 3.55
N ALA A 395 -8.48 28.60 2.64
CA ALA A 395 -8.83 28.68 1.23
C ALA A 395 -8.94 27.33 0.51
N GLN A 396 -8.07 26.37 0.82
CA GLN A 396 -8.09 25.03 0.20
C GLN A 396 -9.33 24.23 0.64
N ASP A 397 -9.63 24.24 1.94
CA ASP A 397 -10.80 23.53 2.49
C ASP A 397 -12.12 24.18 2.00
N TYR A 398 -12.13 25.52 1.83
CA TYR A 398 -13.24 26.25 1.20
C TYR A 398 -13.48 25.77 -0.23
N THR A 399 -12.43 25.67 -1.04
CA THR A 399 -12.55 25.21 -2.44
C THR A 399 -13.07 23.78 -2.53
N GLU A 400 -12.60 22.90 -1.63
CA GLU A 400 -13.08 21.52 -1.54
C GLU A 400 -14.56 21.46 -1.17
N ALA A 401 -14.99 22.26 -0.16
CA ALA A 401 -16.38 22.35 0.26
C ALA A 401 -17.27 22.87 -0.87
N ALA A 402 -16.82 23.87 -1.59
CA ALA A 402 -17.49 24.48 -2.71
C ALA A 402 -17.70 23.51 -3.89
N SER A 403 -16.65 22.78 -4.25
CA SER A 403 -16.73 21.72 -5.28
C SER A 403 -17.73 20.63 -4.88
N SER A 404 -17.70 20.19 -3.61
CA SER A 404 -18.63 19.21 -3.07
C SER A 404 -20.09 19.74 -3.03
N LEU A 405 -20.29 21.02 -2.74
CA LEU A 405 -21.59 21.68 -2.77
C LEU A 405 -22.18 21.71 -4.19
N LYS A 406 -21.36 22.05 -5.19
CA LYS A 406 -21.78 22.03 -6.60
C LYS A 406 -22.31 20.66 -6.99
N LEU A 407 -21.58 19.60 -6.64
CA LEU A 407 -22.04 18.22 -6.85
C LEU A 407 -23.36 17.93 -6.10
N CYS A 408 -23.51 18.44 -4.88
CA CYS A 408 -24.74 18.26 -4.11
C CYS A 408 -25.95 18.90 -4.80
N TYR A 409 -25.79 20.08 -5.39
CA TYR A 409 -26.85 20.73 -6.19
C TYR A 409 -27.22 19.93 -7.44
N VAL A 410 -26.22 19.36 -8.13
CA VAL A 410 -26.46 18.50 -9.29
C VAL A 410 -27.30 17.29 -8.89
N TYR A 411 -26.92 16.60 -7.82
CA TYR A 411 -27.66 15.44 -7.30
C TYR A 411 -29.08 15.77 -6.80
N ALA A 412 -29.26 16.98 -6.26
CA ALA A 412 -30.57 17.47 -5.82
C ALA A 412 -31.49 17.90 -6.98
N GLY A 413 -31.01 17.88 -8.23
CA GLY A 413 -31.72 18.41 -9.38
C GLY A 413 -31.90 19.93 -9.36
N LYS A 414 -31.06 20.65 -8.62
CA LYS A 414 -31.09 22.11 -8.43
C LYS A 414 -29.91 22.72 -9.17
N SER A 415 -30.13 23.36 -10.33
CA SER A 415 -29.07 24.00 -11.11
C SER A 415 -28.86 25.44 -10.62
N GLU A 416 -28.20 25.64 -9.48
CA GLU A 416 -27.67 26.93 -9.05
C GLU A 416 -26.18 27.00 -9.41
N GLU A 417 -25.79 27.98 -10.25
CA GLU A 417 -24.40 28.33 -10.46
C GLU A 417 -23.85 29.04 -9.22
N VAL A 418 -22.88 28.42 -8.56
CA VAL A 418 -22.12 29.08 -7.50
C VAL A 418 -20.84 29.64 -8.13
N ASP A 419 -20.70 30.95 -8.22
CA ASP A 419 -19.55 31.65 -8.82
C ASP A 419 -18.39 31.71 -7.80
N TYR A 420 -17.25 31.07 -8.12
CA TYR A 420 -16.06 30.97 -7.24
C TYR A 420 -14.85 31.70 -7.79
N LYS A 421 -15.01 32.90 -8.28
CA LYS A 421 -13.88 33.71 -8.73
C LYS A 421 -13.39 34.66 -7.62
N ASP A 422 -12.56 34.08 -6.70
CA ASP A 422 -11.77 34.90 -5.79
C ASP A 422 -10.29 34.91 -6.27
N GLU A 423 -9.87 36.07 -6.85
CA GLU A 423 -8.50 36.28 -7.37
C GLU A 423 -7.43 36.14 -6.28
N ALA A 424 -7.72 36.48 -5.04
CA ALA A 424 -6.79 36.39 -3.92
C ALA A 424 -6.49 34.91 -3.57
N MET A 425 -7.53 34.05 -3.58
CA MET A 425 -7.37 32.61 -3.36
C MET A 425 -6.58 31.92 -4.46
N GLN A 426 -6.80 32.30 -5.73
CA GLN A 426 -6.02 31.74 -6.84
C GLN A 426 -4.54 32.10 -6.71
N LYS A 427 -4.24 33.33 -6.31
CA LYS A 427 -2.85 33.79 -6.13
C LYS A 427 -2.14 33.04 -4.99
N ASP A 428 -2.80 32.81 -3.85
CA ASP A 428 -2.27 32.03 -2.73
C ASP A 428 -2.04 30.56 -3.12
N ARG A 429 -2.99 29.97 -3.86
CA ARG A 429 -2.86 28.61 -4.40
C ARG A 429 -1.64 28.48 -5.33
N ILE A 430 -1.48 29.39 -6.28
CA ILE A 430 -0.34 29.39 -7.20
C ILE A 430 0.98 29.52 -6.44
N GLN A 431 1.06 30.42 -5.45
CA GLN A 431 2.27 30.59 -4.63
C GLN A 431 2.63 29.32 -3.83
N LYS A 432 1.65 28.62 -3.28
CA LYS A 432 1.87 27.34 -2.58
C LYS A 432 2.38 26.26 -3.53
N LEU A 433 1.80 26.16 -4.73
CA LEU A 433 2.27 25.22 -5.76
C LEU A 433 3.71 25.53 -6.21
N ASP A 434 4.06 26.82 -6.36
CA ASP A 434 5.41 27.25 -6.70
C ASP A 434 6.44 26.87 -5.61
N ASN A 435 6.06 26.98 -4.35
CA ASN A 435 6.91 26.56 -3.24
C ASN A 435 7.14 25.05 -3.27
N ILE A 436 6.09 24.24 -3.45
CA ILE A 436 6.20 22.77 -3.57
C ILE A 436 7.11 22.41 -4.75
N ILE A 437 6.88 23.00 -5.93
CA ILE A 437 7.72 22.75 -7.11
C ILE A 437 9.18 23.08 -6.83
N LYS A 438 9.44 24.20 -6.16
CA LYS A 438 10.80 24.64 -5.82
C LYS A 438 11.47 23.66 -4.85
N ASP A 439 10.77 23.26 -3.81
CA ASP A 439 11.30 22.38 -2.77
C ASP A 439 11.57 20.97 -3.32
N GLU A 440 10.63 20.40 -4.09
CA GLU A 440 10.82 19.12 -4.76
C GLU A 440 11.98 19.16 -5.75
N LYS A 441 12.09 20.21 -6.59
CA LYS A 441 13.22 20.35 -7.54
C LYS A 441 14.58 20.46 -6.85
N ASN A 442 14.65 21.21 -5.76
CA ASN A 442 15.89 21.35 -4.99
C ASN A 442 16.34 20.02 -4.37
N ASN A 443 15.38 19.16 -4.03
CA ASN A 443 15.62 17.89 -3.36
C ASN A 443 15.79 16.70 -4.31
N LEU A 444 15.45 16.81 -5.61
CA LEU A 444 15.44 15.70 -6.55
C LEU A 444 16.72 14.86 -6.55
N GLN A 445 17.89 15.50 -6.60
CA GLN A 445 19.16 14.78 -6.65
C GLN A 445 19.47 14.06 -5.32
N MET A 446 19.13 14.70 -4.20
CA MET A 446 19.27 14.11 -2.88
C MET A 446 18.27 12.95 -2.69
N THR A 447 17.05 13.11 -3.17
CA THR A 447 16.03 12.06 -3.16
C THR A 447 16.50 10.82 -3.92
N LEU A 448 17.05 10.99 -5.13
CA LEU A 448 17.58 9.87 -5.93
C LEU A 448 18.74 9.18 -5.22
N GLN A 449 19.64 9.94 -4.62
CA GLN A 449 20.86 9.41 -3.99
C GLN A 449 20.58 8.70 -2.65
N TYR A 450 19.66 9.22 -1.83
CA TYR A 450 19.47 8.77 -0.44
C TYR A 450 18.14 8.07 -0.19
N LEU A 451 17.07 8.40 -0.95
CA LEU A 451 15.72 7.85 -0.75
C LEU A 451 15.29 6.85 -1.83
N GLY A 452 16.11 6.67 -2.86
CA GLY A 452 15.91 5.67 -3.91
C GLY A 452 15.06 6.12 -5.10
N LYS A 453 15.05 5.27 -6.14
CA LYS A 453 14.45 5.57 -7.44
C LYS A 453 12.93 5.74 -7.40
N LEU A 454 12.25 4.98 -6.55
CA LEU A 454 10.79 5.05 -6.43
C LEU A 454 10.35 6.41 -5.86
N THR A 455 11.01 6.88 -4.80
CA THR A 455 10.73 8.19 -4.21
C THR A 455 11.07 9.32 -5.20
N TYR A 456 12.17 9.18 -5.93
CA TYR A 456 12.54 10.12 -7.01
C TYR A 456 11.46 10.20 -8.10
N ALA A 457 10.94 9.06 -8.55
CA ALA A 457 9.85 9.04 -9.53
C ALA A 457 8.59 9.76 -8.98
N ARG A 458 8.23 9.53 -7.72
CA ARG A 458 7.10 10.20 -7.06
C ARG A 458 7.29 11.71 -6.96
N SER A 459 8.48 12.18 -6.64
CA SER A 459 8.80 13.63 -6.65
C SER A 459 8.58 14.23 -8.04
N LEU A 460 8.96 13.52 -9.11
CA LEU A 460 8.70 13.98 -10.49
C LEU A 460 7.19 14.06 -10.80
N ALA A 461 6.39 13.06 -10.36
CA ALA A 461 4.94 13.09 -10.49
C ALA A 461 4.31 14.25 -9.70
N THR A 462 4.76 14.49 -8.48
CA THR A 462 4.32 15.64 -7.66
C THR A 462 4.58 16.98 -8.37
N ILE A 463 5.78 17.15 -8.93
CA ILE A 463 6.11 18.37 -9.71
C ILE A 463 5.19 18.48 -10.93
N ALA A 464 4.97 17.39 -11.65
CA ALA A 464 4.08 17.35 -12.82
C ALA A 464 2.65 17.73 -12.47
N GLY A 465 2.08 17.15 -11.40
CA GLY A 465 0.75 17.46 -10.88
C GLY A 465 0.62 18.93 -10.46
N CYS A 466 1.63 19.50 -9.79
CA CYS A 466 1.64 20.91 -9.45
C CYS A 466 1.63 21.83 -10.69
N TYR A 467 2.36 21.47 -11.75
CA TYR A 467 2.31 22.20 -13.01
C TYR A 467 0.94 22.04 -13.71
N ALA A 468 0.34 20.85 -13.69
CA ALA A 468 -0.99 20.60 -14.21
C ALA A 468 -2.04 21.47 -13.50
N MET A 469 -1.99 21.53 -12.16
CA MET A 469 -2.87 22.37 -11.35
C MET A 469 -2.68 23.88 -11.59
N LYS A 470 -1.55 24.32 -12.14
CA LYS A 470 -1.28 25.69 -12.59
C LYS A 470 -1.64 25.91 -14.06
N GLU A 471 -2.15 24.91 -14.75
CA GLU A 471 -2.41 24.90 -16.20
C GLU A 471 -1.16 25.14 -17.06
N ASP A 472 0.04 24.88 -16.45
CA ASP A 472 1.31 24.89 -17.18
C ASP A 472 1.55 23.49 -17.81
N PHE A 473 0.73 23.16 -18.78
CA PHE A 473 0.72 21.84 -19.41
C PHE A 473 2.03 21.42 -20.08
N PRO A 474 2.82 22.33 -20.73
CA PRO A 474 4.11 21.94 -21.28
C PRO A 474 5.08 21.41 -20.23
N ASN A 475 5.17 22.06 -19.06
CA ASN A 475 6.00 21.58 -17.96
C ASN A 475 5.40 20.32 -17.32
N ALA A 476 4.08 20.22 -17.13
CA ALA A 476 3.42 19.04 -16.63
C ALA A 476 3.77 17.81 -17.49
N ILE A 477 3.61 17.87 -18.81
CA ILE A 477 3.93 16.80 -19.76
C ILE A 477 5.41 16.43 -19.67
N THR A 478 6.31 17.43 -19.60
CA THR A 478 7.76 17.19 -19.49
C THR A 478 8.09 16.38 -18.24
N TYR A 479 7.52 16.72 -17.08
CA TYR A 479 7.79 16.00 -15.83
C TYR A 479 7.08 14.64 -15.76
N TYR A 480 5.88 14.49 -16.33
CA TYR A 480 5.25 13.16 -16.44
C TYR A 480 6.02 12.21 -17.34
N LYS A 481 6.63 12.71 -18.42
CA LYS A 481 7.52 11.89 -19.25
C LYS A 481 8.74 11.40 -18.46
N GLN A 482 9.39 12.28 -17.71
CA GLN A 482 10.48 11.90 -16.81
C GLN A 482 10.03 10.92 -15.73
N TYR A 483 8.82 11.11 -15.17
CA TYR A 483 8.22 10.18 -14.23
C TYR A 483 8.06 8.79 -14.83
N LEU A 484 7.51 8.66 -16.05
CA LEU A 484 7.34 7.34 -16.70
C LEU A 484 8.67 6.62 -16.96
N GLU A 485 9.73 7.36 -17.27
CA GLU A 485 11.08 6.80 -17.40
C GLU A 485 11.62 6.35 -16.04
N ALA A 486 11.51 7.19 -15.02
CA ALA A 486 12.00 6.91 -13.67
C ALA A 486 11.26 5.75 -13.01
N ILE A 487 9.92 5.67 -13.17
CA ILE A 487 9.12 4.60 -12.55
C ILE A 487 9.39 3.23 -13.19
N ARG A 488 9.67 3.19 -14.50
CA ARG A 488 10.12 1.94 -15.15
C ARG A 488 11.39 1.40 -14.52
N ASP A 489 12.36 2.28 -14.27
CA ASP A 489 13.62 1.90 -13.64
C ASP A 489 13.46 1.51 -12.16
N ALA A 490 12.60 2.24 -11.45
CA ALA A 490 12.28 1.94 -10.06
C ALA A 490 11.59 0.57 -9.91
N VAL A 491 10.56 0.30 -10.70
CA VAL A 491 9.83 -0.97 -10.70
C VAL A 491 10.75 -2.14 -11.04
N ARG A 492 11.69 -1.97 -11.99
CA ARG A 492 12.65 -3.01 -12.34
C ARG A 492 13.50 -3.45 -11.14
N GLU A 493 13.89 -2.52 -10.28
CA GLU A 493 14.70 -2.81 -9.09
C GLU A 493 13.85 -3.28 -7.90
N GLU A 494 12.76 -2.57 -7.61
CA GLU A 494 11.93 -2.81 -6.43
C GLU A 494 11.14 -4.13 -6.52
N PHE A 495 10.52 -4.44 -7.66
CA PHE A 495 9.69 -5.64 -7.81
C PHE A 495 10.48 -6.95 -7.66
N ARG A 496 11.79 -6.92 -7.88
CA ARG A 496 12.66 -8.09 -7.60
C ARG A 496 12.73 -8.45 -6.13
N LEU A 497 12.52 -7.46 -5.24
CA LEU A 497 12.69 -7.59 -3.80
C LEU A 497 11.36 -7.62 -3.04
N GLN A 498 10.25 -7.39 -3.73
CA GLN A 498 8.91 -7.28 -3.17
C GLN A 498 8.09 -8.56 -3.35
N SER A 499 7.29 -8.90 -2.33
CA SER A 499 6.24 -9.91 -2.44
C SER A 499 5.14 -9.47 -3.40
N GLU A 500 4.27 -10.36 -3.83
CA GLU A 500 3.14 -10.02 -4.69
C GLU A 500 2.24 -8.94 -4.06
N SER A 501 1.94 -9.04 -2.77
CA SER A 501 1.14 -8.03 -2.07
C SER A 501 1.84 -6.67 -1.98
N GLU A 502 3.16 -6.65 -1.76
CA GLU A 502 3.95 -5.41 -1.76
C GLU A 502 3.98 -4.76 -3.15
N ARG A 503 4.12 -5.58 -4.22
CA ARG A 503 4.04 -5.07 -5.60
C ARG A 503 2.68 -4.48 -5.93
N MET A 504 1.59 -5.17 -5.54
CA MET A 504 0.23 -4.66 -5.70
C MET A 504 0.05 -3.30 -5.01
N GLN A 505 0.54 -3.17 -3.80
CA GLN A 505 0.42 -1.95 -3.02
C GLN A 505 1.25 -0.80 -3.62
N THR A 506 2.52 -1.07 -3.97
CA THR A 506 3.36 -0.11 -4.67
C THR A 506 2.69 0.36 -5.96
N TRP A 507 2.15 -0.58 -6.75
CA TRP A 507 1.54 -0.24 -8.02
C TRP A 507 0.21 0.51 -7.89
N GLN A 508 -0.56 0.24 -6.86
CA GLN A 508 -1.82 0.96 -6.62
C GLN A 508 -1.60 2.48 -6.47
N GLU A 509 -0.49 2.89 -5.87
CA GLU A 509 -0.14 4.31 -5.75
C GLU A 509 0.37 4.90 -7.05
N GLU A 510 1.23 4.16 -7.74
CA GLU A 510 1.75 4.61 -9.03
C GLU A 510 0.64 4.72 -10.08
N ASN A 511 -0.39 3.87 -9.96
CA ASN A 511 -1.57 3.99 -10.83
C ASN A 511 -2.33 5.31 -10.61
N ASN A 512 -2.33 5.87 -9.40
CA ASN A 512 -2.91 7.21 -9.17
C ASN A 512 -2.13 8.29 -9.94
N ASN A 513 -0.80 8.26 -9.91
CA ASN A 513 0.04 9.17 -10.68
C ASN A 513 -0.18 9.02 -12.20
N ILE A 514 -0.41 7.79 -12.67
CA ILE A 514 -0.77 7.51 -14.07
C ILE A 514 -2.16 8.07 -14.40
N GLN A 515 -3.13 7.94 -13.51
CA GLN A 515 -4.47 8.50 -13.70
C GLN A 515 -4.42 10.04 -13.79
N GLU A 516 -3.64 10.72 -12.95
CA GLU A 516 -3.41 12.17 -13.05
C GLU A 516 -2.79 12.58 -14.39
N LEU A 517 -1.85 11.77 -14.91
CA LEU A 517 -1.30 11.99 -16.26
C LEU A 517 -2.40 11.84 -17.33
N LEU A 518 -3.21 10.79 -17.25
CA LEU A 518 -4.28 10.55 -18.23
C LEU A 518 -5.39 11.62 -18.16
N GLU A 519 -5.66 12.17 -16.99
CA GLU A 519 -6.62 13.26 -16.80
C GLU A 519 -6.28 14.49 -17.63
N LEU A 520 -5.01 14.75 -17.92
CA LEU A 520 -4.60 15.85 -18.82
C LEU A 520 -5.22 15.74 -20.22
N LEU A 521 -5.59 14.52 -20.68
CA LEU A 521 -6.29 14.34 -21.96
C LEU A 521 -7.66 15.03 -21.99
N THR A 522 -8.27 15.21 -20.83
CA THR A 522 -9.56 15.92 -20.69
C THR A 522 -9.39 17.43 -20.48
N MET A 523 -8.20 17.86 -20.02
CA MET A 523 -7.91 19.26 -19.69
C MET A 523 -7.32 20.05 -20.87
N ILE A 524 -6.58 19.37 -21.75
CA ILE A 524 -5.90 20.03 -22.88
C ILE A 524 -6.79 19.99 -24.13
N PRO A 525 -7.13 21.14 -24.72
CA PRO A 525 -7.91 21.17 -25.95
C PRO A 525 -7.22 20.46 -27.13
N GLN A 526 -7.98 19.69 -27.89
CA GLN A 526 -7.48 18.91 -29.05
C GLN A 526 -6.96 19.79 -30.19
N ASP A 527 -7.38 21.03 -30.28
CA ASP A 527 -6.92 22.02 -31.27
C ASP A 527 -5.47 22.49 -30.99
N ASN A 528 -4.95 22.31 -29.76
CA ASN A 528 -3.52 22.48 -29.44
C ASN A 528 -2.74 21.23 -29.92
N SER A 529 -2.67 21.07 -31.25
CA SER A 529 -2.27 19.82 -31.92
C SER A 529 -0.87 19.30 -31.54
N SER A 530 0.09 20.17 -31.22
CA SER A 530 1.46 19.75 -30.86
C SER A 530 1.51 19.17 -29.45
N LEU A 531 0.92 19.89 -28.49
CA LEU A 531 0.92 19.52 -27.09
C LEU A 531 0.07 18.26 -26.85
N PHE A 532 -1.13 18.22 -27.47
CA PHE A 532 -2.02 17.07 -27.38
C PHE A 532 -1.42 15.80 -28.02
N SER A 533 -0.64 15.96 -29.11
CA SER A 533 0.07 14.85 -29.76
C SER A 533 1.18 14.27 -28.86
N GLU A 534 1.92 15.15 -28.16
CA GLU A 534 2.93 14.68 -27.20
C GLU A 534 2.28 13.99 -26.01
N LEU A 535 1.21 14.54 -25.48
CA LEU A 535 0.43 13.95 -24.41
C LEU A 535 -0.14 12.58 -24.81
N SER A 536 -0.73 12.46 -26.01
CA SER A 536 -1.25 11.18 -26.51
C SER A 536 -0.17 10.10 -26.61
N ALA A 537 1.06 10.48 -26.94
CA ALA A 537 2.18 9.54 -27.01
C ALA A 537 2.58 9.01 -25.63
N ILE A 538 2.69 9.89 -24.63
CA ILE A 538 3.01 9.45 -23.26
C ILE A 538 1.83 8.74 -22.59
N ALA A 539 0.59 9.08 -22.94
CA ALA A 539 -0.60 8.38 -22.45
C ALA A 539 -0.67 6.93 -22.98
N TYR A 540 -0.30 6.72 -24.26
CA TYR A 540 -0.16 5.36 -24.79
C TYR A 540 0.90 4.56 -24.01
N ASP A 541 2.07 5.17 -23.78
CA ASP A 541 3.16 4.53 -23.01
C ASP A 541 2.76 4.26 -21.56
N ALA A 542 1.97 5.14 -20.95
CA ALA A 542 1.41 4.95 -19.63
C ALA A 542 0.42 3.76 -19.58
N ALA A 543 -0.45 3.65 -20.60
CA ALA A 543 -1.37 2.51 -20.74
C ALA A 543 -0.60 1.19 -20.96
N LEU A 544 0.43 1.18 -21.79
CA LEU A 544 1.31 0.01 -21.96
C LEU A 544 2.00 -0.38 -20.65
N LEU A 545 2.44 0.59 -19.85
CA LEU A 545 3.12 0.33 -18.59
C LEU A 545 2.15 -0.20 -17.54
N SER A 546 0.98 0.41 -17.39
CA SER A 546 0.04 0.07 -16.33
C SER A 546 -0.61 -1.30 -16.51
N LYS A 547 -0.96 -1.65 -17.75
CA LYS A 547 -1.69 -2.90 -18.02
C LYS A 547 -0.80 -4.13 -17.94
N GLY A 548 -1.18 -5.05 -17.08
CA GLY A 548 -0.52 -6.36 -16.91
C GLY A 548 0.81 -6.32 -16.18
N ILE A 549 1.21 -5.23 -15.54
CA ILE A 549 2.50 -5.14 -14.85
C ILE A 549 2.60 -6.10 -13.67
N LEU A 550 1.57 -6.18 -12.85
CA LEU A 550 1.51 -7.11 -11.71
C LEU A 550 1.41 -8.56 -12.19
N LEU A 551 0.59 -8.82 -13.21
CA LEU A 551 0.45 -10.13 -13.82
C LEU A 551 1.79 -10.62 -14.36
N ASN A 552 2.45 -9.83 -15.21
CA ASN A 552 3.71 -10.23 -15.83
C ASN A 552 4.86 -10.34 -14.82
N SER A 553 4.86 -9.52 -13.77
CA SER A 553 5.86 -9.66 -12.69
C SER A 553 5.74 -11.00 -11.94
N SER A 554 4.51 -11.50 -11.76
CA SER A 554 4.27 -12.82 -11.16
C SER A 554 4.67 -13.96 -12.10
N ILE A 555 4.34 -13.84 -13.40
CA ILE A 555 4.71 -14.83 -14.43
C ILE A 555 6.24 -14.92 -14.57
N GLU A 556 6.96 -13.80 -14.59
CA GLU A 556 8.43 -13.79 -14.71
C GLU A 556 9.09 -14.42 -13.50
N PHE A 557 8.58 -14.14 -12.31
CA PHE A 557 9.08 -14.74 -11.07
C PHE A 557 8.94 -16.27 -11.10
N GLU A 558 7.78 -16.79 -11.52
CA GLU A 558 7.57 -18.24 -11.66
C GLU A 558 8.41 -18.87 -12.79
N LYS A 559 8.68 -18.13 -13.85
CA LYS A 559 9.57 -18.57 -14.93
C LYS A 559 10.99 -18.77 -14.40
N VAL A 560 11.49 -17.84 -13.61
CA VAL A 560 12.80 -17.98 -12.95
C VAL A 560 12.86 -19.24 -12.07
N LEU A 561 11.83 -19.47 -11.23
CA LEU A 561 11.73 -20.66 -10.40
C LEU A 561 11.73 -21.96 -11.20
N THR A 562 11.08 -21.95 -12.36
CA THR A 562 10.97 -23.14 -13.22
C THR A 562 12.25 -23.43 -13.99
N GLN A 563 12.92 -22.38 -14.53
CA GLN A 563 14.09 -22.50 -15.38
C GLN A 563 15.41 -22.63 -14.62
N HIS A 564 15.53 -21.92 -13.50
CA HIS A 564 16.76 -21.81 -12.72
C HIS A 564 16.65 -22.38 -11.30
N GLY A 565 15.40 -22.69 -10.85
CA GLY A 565 15.15 -23.19 -9.50
C GLY A 565 15.68 -24.60 -9.30
N ASP A 566 16.67 -24.75 -8.42
CA ASP A 566 17.07 -26.05 -7.88
C ASP A 566 15.95 -26.64 -6.98
N LYS A 567 16.14 -27.87 -6.53
CA LYS A 567 15.16 -28.54 -5.67
C LYS A 567 14.87 -27.75 -4.38
N LYS A 568 15.89 -27.09 -3.82
CA LYS A 568 15.78 -26.32 -2.57
C LYS A 568 14.95 -25.05 -2.79
N LEU A 569 15.17 -24.36 -3.91
CA LEU A 569 14.41 -23.15 -4.26
C LEU A 569 12.92 -23.46 -4.49
N LYS A 570 12.62 -24.57 -5.15
CA LYS A 570 11.25 -25.05 -5.35
C LYS A 570 10.57 -25.44 -4.05
N GLU A 571 11.26 -26.16 -3.17
CA GLU A 571 10.76 -26.51 -1.84
C GLU A 571 10.47 -25.24 -1.00
N LEU A 572 11.35 -24.24 -1.07
CA LEU A 572 11.17 -22.95 -0.40
C LEU A 572 9.92 -22.22 -0.92
N TYR A 573 9.71 -22.21 -2.23
CA TYR A 573 8.54 -21.61 -2.86
C TYR A 573 7.24 -22.31 -2.45
N GLU A 574 7.19 -23.64 -2.47
CA GLU A 574 6.03 -24.40 -2.02
C GLU A 574 5.71 -24.19 -0.53
N GLN A 575 6.73 -24.03 0.30
CA GLN A 575 6.54 -23.68 1.71
C GLN A 575 5.91 -22.29 1.85
N THR A 576 6.37 -21.29 1.10
CA THR A 576 5.78 -19.94 1.14
C THR A 576 4.33 -19.93 0.68
N LYS A 577 4.00 -20.66 -0.39
CA LYS A 577 2.62 -20.84 -0.87
C LYS A 577 1.71 -21.46 0.19
N SER A 578 2.17 -22.56 0.79
CA SER A 578 1.41 -23.28 1.82
C SER A 578 1.10 -22.38 3.03
N ILE A 579 2.09 -21.64 3.50
CA ILE A 579 1.93 -20.75 4.65
C ILE A 579 1.03 -19.55 4.29
N SER A 580 1.17 -18.97 3.11
CA SER A 580 0.28 -17.88 2.64
C SER A 580 -1.19 -18.31 2.63
N ASN A 581 -1.47 -19.56 2.20
CA ASN A 581 -2.81 -20.10 2.24
C ASN A 581 -3.35 -20.27 3.67
N GLN A 582 -2.50 -20.73 4.59
CA GLN A 582 -2.88 -20.87 6.00
C GLN A 582 -3.20 -19.51 6.63
N ILE A 583 -2.40 -18.49 6.32
CA ILE A 583 -2.63 -17.11 6.79
C ILE A 583 -3.96 -16.58 6.24
N SER A 584 -4.23 -16.73 4.95
CA SER A 584 -5.47 -16.27 4.32
C SER A 584 -6.71 -16.91 4.97
N ASN A 585 -6.68 -18.23 5.16
CA ASN A 585 -7.76 -18.96 5.81
C ASN A 585 -7.97 -18.53 7.28
N LEU A 586 -6.88 -18.30 8.02
CA LEU A 586 -6.96 -17.82 9.40
C LEU A 586 -7.50 -16.40 9.49
N ARG A 587 -7.11 -15.49 8.60
CA ARG A 587 -7.61 -14.09 8.59
C ARG A 587 -9.11 -14.03 8.37
N GLN A 588 -9.66 -14.85 7.47
CA GLN A 588 -11.11 -14.92 7.23
C GLN A 588 -11.90 -15.42 8.46
N ASN A 589 -11.27 -16.19 9.32
CA ASN A 589 -11.93 -16.88 10.45
C ASN A 589 -11.44 -16.41 11.84
N ALA A 590 -10.52 -15.47 11.92
CA ALA A 590 -9.92 -15.01 13.18
C ALA A 590 -10.97 -14.35 14.07
N LYS A 591 -11.10 -14.84 15.31
CA LYS A 591 -12.04 -14.33 16.34
C LYS A 591 -11.38 -14.13 17.69
N SER A 592 -10.10 -14.46 17.86
CA SER A 592 -9.40 -14.43 19.14
C SER A 592 -7.96 -13.94 19.02
N ASP A 593 -7.40 -13.45 20.13
CA ASP A 593 -5.96 -13.08 20.21
C ASP A 593 -5.05 -14.29 19.88
N ALA A 594 -5.48 -15.52 20.16
CA ALA A 594 -4.76 -16.73 19.81
C ALA A 594 -4.66 -16.92 18.29
N ASP A 595 -5.73 -16.59 17.54
CA ASP A 595 -5.73 -16.63 16.08
C ASP A 595 -4.80 -15.56 15.51
N LEU A 596 -4.82 -14.35 16.08
CA LEU A 596 -3.90 -13.27 15.69
C LEU A 596 -2.44 -13.68 15.93
N GLN A 597 -2.11 -14.28 17.08
CA GLN A 597 -0.77 -14.79 17.37
C GLN A 597 -0.33 -15.87 16.36
N LYS A 598 -1.25 -16.75 15.97
CA LYS A 598 -0.97 -17.79 14.97
C LYS A 598 -0.76 -17.20 13.59
N ILE A 599 -1.58 -16.24 13.18
CA ILE A 599 -1.42 -15.47 11.92
C ILE A 599 -0.04 -14.85 11.88
N LEU A 600 0.38 -14.21 12.96
CA LEU A 600 1.67 -13.54 13.02
C LEU A 600 2.85 -14.48 12.99
N THR A 601 2.79 -15.58 13.74
CA THR A 601 3.84 -16.61 13.70
C THR A 601 4.01 -17.14 12.28
N LEU A 602 2.90 -17.40 11.59
CA LEU A 602 2.93 -17.83 10.19
C LEU A 602 3.39 -16.72 9.25
N SER A 603 2.98 -15.47 9.49
CA SER A 603 3.40 -14.31 8.68
C SER A 603 4.92 -14.07 8.80
N GLN A 604 5.49 -14.12 10.01
CA GLN A 604 6.93 -14.04 10.24
C GLN A 604 7.68 -15.14 9.48
N LYS A 605 7.22 -16.37 9.63
CA LYS A 605 7.81 -17.52 8.92
C LYS A 605 7.74 -17.32 7.41
N ASN A 606 6.59 -16.88 6.90
CA ASN A 606 6.39 -16.63 5.48
C ASN A 606 7.32 -15.52 4.96
N GLN A 607 7.43 -14.42 5.67
CA GLN A 607 8.33 -13.31 5.30
C GLN A 607 9.79 -13.73 5.26
N THR A 608 10.25 -14.50 6.26
CA THR A 608 11.62 -15.03 6.27
C THR A 608 11.90 -15.91 5.04
N LEU A 609 10.97 -16.81 4.72
CA LEU A 609 11.11 -17.70 3.55
C LEU A 609 11.02 -16.89 2.23
N GLN A 610 10.13 -15.89 2.15
CA GLN A 610 10.03 -15.02 0.99
C GLN A 610 11.31 -14.20 0.76
N LEU A 611 11.91 -13.62 1.79
CA LEU A 611 13.19 -12.90 1.67
C LEU A 611 14.30 -13.80 1.15
N GLN A 612 14.38 -15.05 1.63
CA GLN A 612 15.35 -16.03 1.12
C GLN A 612 15.08 -16.36 -0.34
N LEU A 613 13.81 -16.56 -0.69
CA LEU A 613 13.37 -16.88 -2.05
C LEU A 613 13.70 -15.73 -3.01
N TYR A 614 13.35 -14.49 -2.66
CA TYR A 614 13.59 -13.31 -3.52
C TYR A 614 15.07 -13.01 -3.69
N LYS A 615 15.89 -13.11 -2.63
CA LYS A 615 17.35 -12.98 -2.75
C LYS A 615 17.94 -13.96 -3.76
N GLN A 616 17.47 -15.20 -3.77
CA GLN A 616 17.96 -16.22 -4.70
C GLN A 616 17.41 -16.04 -6.12
N CYS A 617 16.16 -15.56 -6.26
CA CYS A 617 15.56 -15.28 -7.57
C CYS A 617 16.03 -13.97 -8.20
N ALA A 618 16.42 -12.98 -7.39
CA ALA A 618 16.79 -11.64 -7.88
C ALA A 618 17.98 -11.66 -8.85
N GLU A 619 18.86 -12.64 -8.74
CA GLU A 619 20.01 -12.83 -9.65
C GLU A 619 19.57 -13.22 -11.07
N PHE A 620 18.39 -13.83 -11.21
CA PHE A 620 17.90 -14.40 -12.47
C PHE A 620 16.67 -13.68 -13.05
N ALA A 621 15.95 -12.89 -12.21
CA ALA A 621 14.72 -12.24 -12.62
C ALA A 621 15.01 -11.03 -13.51
N ASP A 622 14.57 -11.10 -14.76
CA ASP A 622 14.67 -10.00 -15.72
C ASP A 622 13.30 -9.42 -16.06
N PHE A 623 12.91 -8.38 -15.34
CA PHE A 623 11.67 -7.63 -15.60
C PHE A 623 11.82 -6.64 -16.75
N THR A 624 12.99 -6.59 -17.39
CA THR A 624 13.30 -5.56 -18.39
C THR A 624 12.40 -5.67 -19.61
N ASN A 625 12.14 -6.89 -20.07
CA ASN A 625 11.50 -7.10 -21.36
C ASN A 625 10.08 -6.53 -21.46
N TYR A 626 9.20 -6.77 -20.48
CA TYR A 626 7.82 -6.35 -20.61
C TYR A 626 7.53 -4.91 -20.14
N ILE A 627 8.42 -4.30 -19.32
CA ILE A 627 8.29 -2.89 -18.90
C ILE A 627 9.01 -1.91 -19.83
N SER A 628 9.86 -2.40 -20.72
CA SER A 628 10.67 -1.56 -21.62
C SER A 628 9.95 -1.12 -22.87
N TYR A 629 8.92 -1.85 -23.31
CA TYR A 629 8.21 -1.53 -24.56
C TYR A 629 7.45 -0.21 -24.47
N ASN A 630 7.49 0.53 -25.58
CA ASN A 630 6.80 1.79 -25.79
C ASN A 630 5.97 1.74 -27.08
N TRP A 631 5.18 2.78 -27.35
CA TRP A 631 4.33 2.83 -28.52
C TRP A 631 5.08 2.65 -29.86
N LYS A 632 6.35 3.07 -29.95
CA LYS A 632 7.15 2.91 -31.17
C LYS A 632 7.49 1.45 -31.45
N ASP A 633 7.65 0.64 -30.40
CA ASP A 633 7.92 -0.79 -30.56
C ASP A 633 6.68 -1.52 -31.05
N VAL A 634 5.50 -1.19 -30.53
CA VAL A 634 4.22 -1.67 -31.08
C VAL A 634 4.05 -1.23 -32.55
N GLN A 635 4.30 0.06 -32.84
CA GLN A 635 4.16 0.62 -34.19
C GLN A 635 5.03 -0.12 -35.24
N LYS A 636 6.24 -0.51 -34.89
CA LYS A 636 7.15 -1.25 -35.79
C LYS A 636 6.52 -2.54 -36.32
N LEU A 637 5.69 -3.18 -35.51
CA LEU A 637 5.06 -4.47 -35.81
C LEU A 637 3.76 -4.36 -36.60
N LEU A 638 3.14 -3.18 -36.65
CA LEU A 638 1.91 -2.95 -37.40
C LEU A 638 2.19 -2.91 -38.90
N ALA A 639 1.31 -3.47 -39.72
CA ALA A 639 1.21 -3.22 -41.13
C ALA A 639 0.42 -1.91 -41.40
N THR A 640 0.47 -1.39 -42.62
CA THR A 640 -0.32 -0.20 -43.03
C THR A 640 -1.83 -0.40 -42.89
N THR A 641 -2.29 -1.66 -42.98
CA THR A 641 -3.68 -2.04 -42.85
C THR A 641 -4.07 -2.36 -41.40
N ASP A 642 -3.19 -2.17 -40.44
CA ASP A 642 -3.44 -2.46 -39.04
C ASP A 642 -3.75 -1.18 -38.24
N ILE A 643 -4.48 -1.37 -37.14
CA ILE A 643 -4.74 -0.36 -36.14
C ILE A 643 -4.60 -1.00 -34.77
N ALA A 644 -3.92 -0.32 -33.83
CA ALA A 644 -3.81 -0.72 -32.45
C ALA A 644 -4.48 0.33 -31.55
N ILE A 645 -5.23 -0.09 -30.54
CA ILE A 645 -5.96 0.78 -29.62
C ILE A 645 -5.72 0.33 -28.19
N GLU A 646 -5.22 1.23 -27.36
CA GLU A 646 -5.31 1.11 -25.91
C GLU A 646 -6.51 1.91 -25.42
N PHE A 647 -7.55 1.25 -24.91
CA PHE A 647 -8.59 1.96 -24.19
C PHE A 647 -8.09 2.29 -22.79
N ALA A 648 -8.41 3.47 -22.30
CA ALA A 648 -8.04 3.92 -20.96
C ALA A 648 -9.24 4.58 -20.27
N ALA A 649 -9.54 4.15 -19.06
CA ALA A 649 -10.54 4.78 -18.22
C ALA A 649 -9.89 5.95 -17.46
N ILE A 650 -10.40 7.15 -17.66
CA ILE A 650 -9.93 8.38 -17.00
C ILE A 650 -10.92 8.73 -15.90
N LYS A 651 -10.44 8.74 -14.65
CA LYS A 651 -11.26 8.97 -13.45
C LYS A 651 -11.02 10.37 -12.91
N THR A 652 -11.77 11.35 -13.42
CA THR A 652 -11.65 12.76 -13.04
C THR A 652 -12.57 13.16 -11.89
N GLY A 653 -13.56 12.34 -11.56
CA GLY A 653 -14.55 12.64 -10.54
C GLY A 653 -15.12 11.44 -9.82
N VAL A 654 -16.01 11.71 -8.87
CA VAL A 654 -16.67 10.67 -8.06
C VAL A 654 -17.82 10.00 -8.82
N LEU A 655 -18.40 10.71 -9.79
CA LEU A 655 -19.50 10.23 -10.62
C LEU A 655 -19.00 9.54 -11.88
N ASP A 656 -19.65 8.46 -12.27
CA ASP A 656 -19.35 7.81 -13.55
C ASP A 656 -19.65 8.71 -14.77
N THR A 657 -20.48 9.72 -14.63
CA THR A 657 -20.74 10.77 -15.65
C THR A 657 -19.59 11.76 -15.81
N GLU A 658 -18.70 11.85 -14.83
CA GLU A 658 -17.48 12.69 -14.85
C GLU A 658 -16.25 11.89 -15.26
N ASN A 659 -16.38 10.56 -15.38
CA ASN A 659 -15.33 9.66 -15.76
C ASN A 659 -15.50 9.25 -17.22
N PHE A 660 -14.41 9.12 -17.95
CA PHE A 660 -14.44 8.94 -19.41
C PHE A 660 -13.69 7.68 -19.83
N MET A 661 -14.13 7.10 -20.94
CA MET A 661 -13.40 6.09 -21.67
C MET A 661 -12.71 6.75 -22.87
N GLU A 662 -11.40 6.66 -22.92
CA GLU A 662 -10.57 7.20 -24.01
C GLU A 662 -10.05 6.07 -24.88
N ALA A 663 -9.99 6.27 -26.19
CA ALA A 663 -9.27 5.39 -27.12
C ALA A 663 -7.97 6.05 -27.58
N ILE A 664 -6.83 5.46 -27.23
CA ILE A 664 -5.54 5.93 -27.68
C ILE A 664 -5.10 5.10 -28.88
N ILE A 665 -5.15 5.67 -30.06
CA ILE A 665 -5.10 4.99 -31.34
C ILE A 665 -3.69 5.11 -31.95
N LEU A 666 -3.16 3.99 -32.43
CA LEU A 666 -1.88 3.90 -33.12
C LEU A 666 -2.03 3.19 -34.46
N THR A 667 -1.45 3.78 -35.51
CA THR A 667 -1.35 3.14 -36.83
C THR A 667 0.10 3.15 -37.30
N LYS A 668 0.42 2.36 -38.31
CA LYS A 668 1.78 2.31 -38.91
C LYS A 668 2.30 3.67 -39.32
N ASP A 669 1.43 4.52 -39.89
CA ASP A 669 1.78 5.77 -40.50
C ASP A 669 1.58 6.98 -39.57
N SER A 670 1.09 6.76 -38.37
CA SER A 670 0.90 7.81 -37.34
C SER A 670 2.25 8.40 -36.93
N LYS A 671 2.37 9.73 -36.86
CA LYS A 671 3.56 10.38 -36.28
C LYS A 671 3.64 10.15 -34.78
N THR A 672 2.49 10.18 -34.13
CA THR A 672 2.26 9.90 -32.70
C THR A 672 0.93 9.16 -32.55
N PRO A 673 0.68 8.44 -31.47
CA PRO A 673 -0.65 8.00 -31.11
C PRO A 673 -1.64 9.17 -31.02
N VAL A 674 -2.94 8.91 -31.16
CA VAL A 674 -4.00 9.91 -31.10
C VAL A 674 -5.05 9.47 -30.08
N ALA A 675 -5.29 10.29 -29.06
CA ALA A 675 -6.33 10.05 -28.06
C ALA A 675 -7.68 10.63 -28.56
N ILE A 676 -8.76 9.87 -28.36
CA ILE A 676 -10.12 10.21 -28.78
C ILE A 676 -11.07 9.82 -27.65
N PRO A 677 -11.86 10.78 -27.10
CA PRO A 677 -12.87 10.47 -26.10
C PRO A 677 -14.01 9.64 -26.73
N ILE A 678 -14.37 8.55 -26.09
CA ILE A 678 -15.38 7.60 -26.57
C ILE A 678 -16.73 7.86 -25.92
N CYS A 679 -16.82 7.67 -24.60
CA CYS A 679 -18.05 7.83 -23.83
C CYS A 679 -17.71 8.07 -22.35
N THR A 680 -18.70 8.46 -21.57
CA THR A 680 -18.60 8.44 -20.10
C THR A 680 -18.65 7.00 -19.58
N LEU A 681 -18.16 6.76 -18.38
CA LEU A 681 -18.33 5.45 -17.74
C LEU A 681 -19.79 5.17 -17.40
N ALA A 682 -20.63 6.19 -17.24
CA ALA A 682 -22.08 6.04 -17.07
C ALA A 682 -22.71 5.46 -18.33
N GLU A 683 -22.41 6.04 -19.52
CA GLU A 683 -22.88 5.50 -20.81
C GLU A 683 -22.36 4.08 -21.06
N ALA A 684 -21.11 3.80 -20.68
CA ALA A 684 -20.55 2.45 -20.79
C ALA A 684 -21.26 1.43 -19.87
N LYS A 685 -21.76 1.86 -18.70
CA LYS A 685 -22.59 1.01 -17.82
C LYS A 685 -23.97 0.76 -18.41
N GLU A 686 -24.60 1.77 -18.98
CA GLU A 686 -25.85 1.61 -19.70
C GLU A 686 -25.69 0.60 -20.84
N MET A 687 -24.55 0.65 -21.57
CA MET A 687 -24.21 -0.35 -22.59
C MET A 687 -24.09 -1.77 -22.03
N LEU A 688 -23.50 -1.94 -20.81
CA LEU A 688 -23.36 -3.26 -20.19
C LEU A 688 -24.70 -3.84 -19.77
N ASP A 689 -25.64 -3.00 -19.32
CA ASP A 689 -26.96 -3.36 -18.82
C ASP A 689 -27.98 -3.53 -19.97
N ASP A 690 -27.66 -3.09 -21.20
CA ASP A 690 -28.53 -3.25 -22.38
C ASP A 690 -28.39 -4.64 -23.00
N ASP A 691 -29.40 -5.45 -22.88
CA ASP A 691 -29.46 -6.80 -23.50
C ASP A 691 -29.49 -6.77 -25.04
N HIS A 692 -29.82 -5.62 -25.63
CA HIS A 692 -29.93 -5.40 -27.08
C HIS A 692 -28.77 -4.62 -27.69
N ILE A 693 -27.71 -4.36 -26.91
CA ILE A 693 -26.58 -3.54 -27.34
C ILE A 693 -25.98 -3.98 -28.68
N TYR A 694 -25.99 -5.28 -28.97
CA TYR A 694 -25.44 -5.86 -30.20
C TYR A 694 -26.38 -5.80 -31.40
N ASP A 695 -27.65 -5.44 -31.17
CA ASP A 695 -28.69 -5.32 -32.19
C ASP A 695 -28.79 -3.89 -32.77
N SER A 696 -28.13 -2.92 -32.14
CA SER A 696 -28.07 -1.52 -32.53
C SER A 696 -27.36 -1.34 -33.88
N SER A 697 -27.86 -0.46 -34.73
CA SER A 697 -27.31 -0.20 -36.06
C SER A 697 -25.97 0.54 -36.05
N ASP A 698 -25.72 1.36 -35.03
CA ASP A 698 -24.46 2.06 -34.78
C ASP A 698 -24.29 2.29 -33.28
N ASN A 699 -23.06 2.43 -32.83
CA ASN A 699 -22.80 2.55 -31.41
C ASN A 699 -21.74 3.64 -31.07
N LEU A 700 -21.72 4.00 -29.81
CA LEU A 700 -20.84 5.06 -29.27
C LEU A 700 -19.34 4.79 -29.48
N VAL A 701 -18.92 3.51 -29.54
CA VAL A 701 -17.49 3.15 -29.56
C VAL A 701 -16.91 3.33 -30.96
N TRP A 702 -17.41 2.58 -31.94
CA TRP A 702 -16.80 2.54 -33.28
C TRP A 702 -17.15 3.78 -34.12
N GLY A 703 -18.34 4.38 -33.89
CA GLY A 703 -18.74 5.60 -34.55
C GLY A 703 -17.79 6.78 -34.33
N LYS A 704 -17.30 6.95 -33.09
CA LYS A 704 -16.37 8.02 -32.72
C LYS A 704 -15.00 7.93 -33.46
N ILE A 705 -14.54 6.71 -33.76
CA ILE A 705 -13.23 6.47 -34.37
C ILE A 705 -13.31 5.98 -35.80
N ARG A 706 -14.49 6.12 -36.46
CA ARG A 706 -14.76 5.67 -37.82
C ARG A 706 -13.67 6.04 -38.83
N LYS A 707 -13.17 7.27 -38.78
CA LYS A 707 -12.11 7.74 -39.69
C LYS A 707 -10.79 6.97 -39.58
N TYR A 708 -10.50 6.37 -38.44
CA TYR A 708 -9.27 5.60 -38.21
C TYR A 708 -9.46 4.12 -38.60
N LEU A 709 -10.70 3.62 -38.64
CA LEU A 709 -11.02 2.25 -39.02
C LEU A 709 -11.09 2.10 -40.55
N SER A 710 -11.34 3.20 -41.26
CA SER A 710 -11.46 3.15 -42.74
C SER A 710 -10.21 2.59 -43.39
N GLY A 711 -10.39 1.57 -44.25
CA GLY A 711 -9.30 0.89 -45.00
C GLY A 711 -8.43 -0.04 -44.15
N LYS A 712 -8.75 -0.22 -42.87
CA LYS A 712 -8.04 -1.15 -41.98
C LYS A 712 -8.61 -2.55 -42.12
N LYS A 713 -7.75 -3.58 -41.98
CA LYS A 713 -8.10 -5.00 -42.03
C LYS A 713 -7.96 -5.71 -40.69
N ARG A 714 -7.00 -5.28 -39.86
CA ARG A 714 -6.79 -5.86 -38.52
C ARG A 714 -6.83 -4.78 -37.45
N LEU A 715 -7.58 -5.07 -36.38
CA LEU A 715 -7.66 -4.27 -35.17
C LEU A 715 -7.10 -5.07 -33.99
N PHE A 716 -6.11 -4.51 -33.33
CA PHE A 716 -5.60 -4.99 -32.04
C PHE A 716 -6.05 -4.02 -30.97
N PHE A 717 -6.76 -4.49 -29.96
CA PHE A 717 -7.19 -3.59 -28.89
C PHE A 717 -7.03 -4.21 -27.51
N SER A 718 -6.77 -3.35 -26.54
CA SER A 718 -6.81 -3.70 -25.13
C SER A 718 -7.94 -2.92 -24.46
N ALA A 719 -8.85 -3.63 -23.82
CA ALA A 719 -9.94 -3.04 -23.05
C ALA A 719 -9.41 -2.47 -21.71
N ASP A 720 -10.18 -1.59 -21.10
CA ASP A 720 -9.96 -1.10 -19.74
C ASP A 720 -11.30 -0.96 -19.02
N ASP A 721 -11.28 -0.96 -17.68
CA ASP A 721 -12.45 -0.81 -16.81
C ASP A 721 -13.65 -1.62 -17.33
N ILE A 722 -14.82 -0.99 -17.46
CA ILE A 722 -16.07 -1.65 -17.85
C ILE A 722 -16.04 -2.29 -19.25
N PHE A 723 -15.17 -1.82 -20.16
CA PHE A 723 -15.03 -2.44 -21.48
C PHE A 723 -14.45 -3.86 -21.42
N ASN A 724 -13.84 -4.25 -20.30
CA ASN A 724 -13.48 -5.65 -20.08
C ASN A 724 -14.70 -6.57 -20.00
N ASN A 725 -15.83 -6.06 -19.59
CA ASN A 725 -17.08 -6.82 -19.40
C ASN A 725 -18.04 -6.73 -20.61
N ILE A 726 -17.65 -6.02 -21.66
CA ILE A 726 -18.45 -5.86 -22.90
C ILE A 726 -17.70 -6.48 -24.07
N GLY A 727 -18.40 -7.29 -24.87
CA GLY A 727 -17.89 -7.82 -26.14
C GLY A 727 -17.87 -6.74 -27.23
N ILE A 728 -17.00 -5.70 -27.05
CA ILE A 728 -17.01 -4.54 -27.94
C ILE A 728 -16.71 -4.91 -29.40
N GLU A 729 -16.04 -6.03 -29.66
CA GLU A 729 -15.82 -6.61 -30.98
C GLU A 729 -17.08 -6.98 -31.70
N TYR A 730 -18.19 -7.19 -30.97
CA TYR A 730 -19.50 -7.56 -31.54
C TYR A 730 -20.43 -6.37 -31.75
N LEU A 731 -20.04 -5.20 -31.26
CA LEU A 731 -20.81 -3.97 -31.48
C LEU A 731 -20.88 -3.63 -32.97
N ALA A 732 -22.05 -3.10 -33.39
CA ALA A 732 -22.28 -2.80 -34.77
C ALA A 732 -21.44 -1.65 -35.30
N TYR A 733 -20.99 -1.81 -36.54
CA TYR A 733 -20.35 -0.80 -37.35
C TYR A 733 -20.92 -0.93 -38.77
N ASP A 734 -21.53 0.15 -39.29
CA ASP A 734 -22.26 0.09 -40.57
C ASP A 734 -23.28 -1.05 -40.63
N GLY A 735 -24.05 -1.25 -39.56
CA GLY A 735 -25.15 -2.20 -39.47
C GLY A 735 -24.79 -3.68 -39.37
N LYS A 736 -23.49 -3.99 -39.14
CA LYS A 736 -22.99 -5.36 -38.87
C LYS A 736 -21.97 -5.36 -37.76
N PRO A 737 -21.82 -6.43 -36.98
CA PRO A 737 -20.74 -6.57 -36.01
C PRO A 737 -19.39 -6.24 -36.64
N LEU A 738 -18.56 -5.42 -35.95
CA LEU A 738 -17.26 -5.05 -36.50
C LEU A 738 -16.37 -6.27 -36.76
N GLY A 739 -16.43 -7.30 -35.88
CA GLY A 739 -15.69 -8.54 -36.03
C GLY A 739 -16.06 -9.37 -37.27
N GLU A 740 -17.20 -9.07 -37.98
CA GLU A 740 -17.50 -9.64 -39.24
C GLU A 740 -16.83 -8.94 -40.42
N GLN A 741 -16.47 -7.66 -40.24
CA GLN A 741 -15.94 -6.79 -41.30
C GLN A 741 -14.42 -6.70 -41.30
N MET A 742 -13.78 -6.94 -40.14
CA MET A 742 -12.34 -6.94 -40.00
C MET A 742 -11.88 -8.00 -38.99
N GLU A 743 -10.59 -8.26 -38.99
CA GLU A 743 -9.97 -9.14 -38.01
C GLU A 743 -9.73 -8.35 -36.70
N ILE A 744 -10.32 -8.82 -35.61
CA ILE A 744 -10.19 -8.15 -34.30
C ILE A 744 -9.50 -9.09 -33.33
N TYR A 745 -8.50 -8.54 -32.64
CA TYR A 745 -7.74 -9.22 -31.60
C TYR A 745 -7.89 -8.45 -30.29
N ARG A 746 -8.57 -9.04 -29.31
CA ARG A 746 -8.62 -8.55 -27.94
C ARG A 746 -7.36 -9.02 -27.22
N LEU A 747 -6.59 -8.09 -26.73
CA LEU A 747 -5.31 -8.33 -26.04
C LEU A 747 -5.36 -7.82 -24.61
N SER A 748 -4.60 -8.44 -23.72
CA SER A 748 -4.35 -7.92 -22.38
C SER A 748 -3.75 -6.51 -22.44
N THR A 749 -2.84 -6.30 -23.38
CA THR A 749 -2.28 -5.00 -23.78
C THR A 749 -1.73 -5.13 -25.21
N THR A 750 -1.68 -4.04 -25.96
CA THR A 750 -1.13 -4.09 -27.33
C THR A 750 0.36 -4.40 -27.39
N LYS A 751 1.09 -4.30 -26.26
CA LYS A 751 2.50 -4.78 -26.19
C LYS A 751 2.63 -6.30 -26.34
N GLU A 752 1.54 -7.07 -26.23
CA GLU A 752 1.55 -8.52 -26.53
C GLU A 752 2.06 -8.80 -27.96
N LEU A 753 1.88 -7.87 -28.89
CA LEU A 753 2.46 -7.95 -30.23
C LEU A 753 4.00 -8.01 -30.21
N CYS A 754 4.64 -7.50 -29.17
CA CYS A 754 6.11 -7.48 -29.04
C CYS A 754 6.67 -8.79 -28.47
N TYR A 755 5.84 -9.69 -27.94
CA TYR A 755 6.27 -10.98 -27.43
C TYR A 755 6.33 -12.03 -28.51
N HIS A 756 7.41 -12.80 -28.50
CA HIS A 756 7.50 -14.00 -29.31
C HIS A 756 6.88 -15.17 -28.56
N HIS A 757 5.67 -15.51 -28.93
CA HIS A 757 5.02 -16.71 -28.41
C HIS A 757 5.56 -17.94 -29.13
N GLN A 758 6.21 -18.84 -28.40
CA GLN A 758 6.53 -20.16 -28.96
C GLN A 758 5.23 -20.95 -29.04
N GLN A 759 4.74 -21.20 -30.26
CA GLN A 759 3.66 -22.17 -30.47
C GLN A 759 4.17 -23.53 -29.98
N VAL A 760 3.52 -24.02 -28.90
CA VAL A 760 3.81 -25.39 -28.46
C VAL A 760 3.22 -26.33 -29.48
N GLN A 761 4.08 -27.04 -30.19
CA GLN A 761 3.63 -28.05 -31.14
C GLN A 761 2.79 -29.12 -30.44
N ALA A 762 1.66 -29.41 -31.03
CA ALA A 762 0.56 -30.24 -30.64
C ALA A 762 0.88 -31.46 -29.78
N GLY A 763 0.08 -31.71 -28.76
CA GLY A 763 0.20 -32.97 -28.12
C GLY A 763 -1.03 -33.44 -27.41
N ASN A 764 -1.47 -32.78 -26.39
CA ASN A 764 -2.46 -33.33 -25.48
C ASN A 764 -3.62 -32.37 -25.22
N ALA A 765 -4.83 -32.90 -25.17
CA ALA A 765 -6.03 -32.18 -24.75
C ALA A 765 -6.66 -32.85 -23.53
N VAL A 766 -7.22 -32.02 -22.65
CA VAL A 766 -8.00 -32.47 -21.50
C VAL A 766 -9.36 -31.79 -21.54
N LEU A 767 -10.41 -32.59 -21.34
CA LEU A 767 -11.80 -32.17 -21.38
C LEU A 767 -12.49 -32.50 -20.07
N PHE A 768 -13.22 -31.53 -19.50
CA PHE A 768 -14.09 -31.70 -18.34
C PHE A 768 -15.54 -31.39 -18.77
N GLY A 769 -16.50 -32.22 -18.38
CA GLY A 769 -17.92 -31.99 -18.59
C GLY A 769 -18.76 -33.13 -18.01
N ASP A 770 -20.08 -33.07 -18.12
CA ASP A 770 -20.97 -34.07 -17.53
C ASP A 770 -20.72 -34.27 -16.03
N ILE A 771 -20.63 -33.17 -15.30
CA ILE A 771 -20.13 -33.17 -13.92
C ILE A 771 -21.25 -33.40 -12.92
N ASN A 772 -21.06 -34.34 -11.99
CA ASN A 772 -21.99 -34.59 -10.90
C ASN A 772 -21.71 -33.69 -9.72
N TYR A 773 -22.45 -32.60 -9.61
CA TYR A 773 -22.25 -31.61 -8.54
C TYR A 773 -22.75 -32.04 -7.16
N ASN A 774 -23.55 -33.11 -7.08
CA ASN A 774 -24.26 -33.55 -5.87
C ASN A 774 -23.55 -34.70 -5.14
N GLU A 775 -22.53 -35.32 -5.74
CA GLU A 775 -21.79 -36.45 -5.18
C GLU A 775 -20.29 -36.23 -5.32
N ASP A 776 -19.52 -36.72 -4.33
CA ASP A 776 -18.05 -36.76 -4.34
C ASP A 776 -17.57 -38.21 -4.22
N ALA A 777 -16.57 -38.59 -5.02
CA ALA A 777 -15.96 -39.92 -5.01
C ALA A 777 -15.29 -40.29 -3.68
N ILE A 778 -14.98 -39.32 -2.81
CA ILE A 778 -14.18 -39.48 -1.59
C ILE A 778 -15.04 -39.44 -0.31
N ASN A 779 -16.17 -38.72 -0.30
CA ASN A 779 -16.98 -38.48 0.91
C ASN A 779 -18.49 -38.53 0.67
N SER A 780 -19.07 -39.73 0.63
CA SER A 780 -20.54 -39.92 0.54
C SER A 780 -21.32 -39.66 1.83
N SER A 781 -20.69 -39.21 2.91
CA SER A 781 -21.29 -39.15 4.25
C SER A 781 -21.31 -37.79 4.98
N VAL A 782 -20.78 -36.72 4.41
CA VAL A 782 -20.73 -35.41 5.08
C VAL A 782 -21.81 -34.49 4.54
N LYS A 783 -22.88 -34.28 5.32
CA LYS A 783 -23.82 -33.15 5.11
C LYS A 783 -23.19 -31.90 5.69
N CYS A 784 -22.73 -31.00 4.85
CA CYS A 784 -22.26 -29.69 5.26
C CYS A 784 -23.38 -28.63 5.23
N ASP A 785 -23.31 -27.68 6.17
CA ASP A 785 -24.27 -26.58 6.29
C ASP A 785 -23.93 -25.49 5.23
N LEU A 786 -24.47 -25.67 4.04
CA LEU A 786 -24.29 -24.79 2.86
C LEU A 786 -24.62 -23.31 3.12
N ALA A 787 -25.38 -23.00 4.19
CA ALA A 787 -25.74 -21.64 4.56
C ALA A 787 -24.55 -20.79 5.03
N LYS A 788 -23.45 -21.40 5.52
CA LYS A 788 -22.26 -20.69 5.99
C LYS A 788 -21.29 -20.26 4.88
N LEU A 789 -21.34 -20.95 3.72
CA LEU A 789 -20.53 -20.66 2.53
C LEU A 789 -21.15 -19.57 1.65
N ARG A 790 -22.42 -19.27 1.89
CA ARG A 790 -23.21 -18.29 1.16
C ARG A 790 -23.15 -16.95 1.90
N GLY A 791 -22.07 -16.24 1.74
CA GLY A 791 -22.11 -14.80 2.03
C GLY A 791 -23.16 -14.16 1.11
N ASN A 792 -24.09 -13.42 1.66
CA ASN A 792 -25.26 -12.66 1.16
C ASN A 792 -25.51 -12.50 -0.36
N GLY A 793 -24.99 -13.36 -1.21
CA GLY A 793 -25.29 -13.45 -2.64
C GLY A 793 -25.70 -14.89 -2.98
N ASP A 794 -26.95 -15.06 -3.32
CA ASP A 794 -27.64 -16.32 -3.55
C ASP A 794 -27.09 -17.06 -4.79
N VAL A 795 -25.99 -17.81 -4.66
CA VAL A 795 -25.67 -18.86 -5.62
C VAL A 795 -26.48 -20.08 -5.21
N GLY A 796 -27.58 -20.36 -5.92
CA GLY A 796 -28.38 -21.55 -5.75
C GLY A 796 -27.54 -22.84 -5.94
N MET A 797 -28.12 -24.01 -5.67
CA MET A 797 -27.46 -25.28 -5.99
C MET A 797 -27.14 -25.35 -7.50
N PHE A 798 -25.96 -25.84 -7.86
CA PHE A 798 -25.57 -26.07 -9.24
C PHE A 798 -26.44 -27.21 -9.82
N GLY A 799 -27.26 -26.90 -10.86
CA GLY A 799 -28.06 -27.89 -11.58
C GLY A 799 -27.23 -28.70 -12.57
N ASN A 800 -27.72 -29.81 -13.03
CA ASN A 800 -27.08 -30.57 -14.10
C ASN A 800 -27.06 -29.76 -15.42
N LEU A 801 -25.99 -29.87 -16.17
CA LEU A 801 -25.82 -29.30 -17.51
C LEU A 801 -25.88 -30.44 -18.53
N ASP A 802 -27.10 -30.71 -19.06
CA ASP A 802 -27.40 -31.91 -19.86
C ASP A 802 -26.63 -31.96 -21.20
N ASN A 803 -26.23 -30.81 -21.76
CA ASN A 803 -25.54 -30.77 -23.06
C ASN A 803 -24.02 -30.89 -22.93
N THR A 804 -23.44 -30.78 -21.75
CA THR A 804 -21.97 -30.81 -21.57
C THR A 804 -21.39 -32.20 -21.88
N LYS A 805 -22.12 -33.28 -21.65
CA LYS A 805 -21.71 -34.64 -22.08
C LYS A 805 -21.60 -34.72 -23.60
N ARG A 806 -22.61 -34.31 -24.31
CA ARG A 806 -22.61 -34.25 -25.80
C ARG A 806 -21.47 -33.36 -26.29
N GLU A 807 -21.27 -32.22 -25.64
CA GLU A 807 -20.21 -31.26 -25.98
C GLU A 807 -18.84 -31.91 -25.92
N ILE A 808 -18.46 -32.51 -24.80
CA ILE A 808 -17.14 -33.12 -24.64
C ILE A 808 -16.95 -34.37 -25.52
N ASP A 809 -17.97 -35.20 -25.71
CA ASP A 809 -17.92 -36.36 -26.58
C ASP A 809 -17.66 -35.99 -28.05
N GLU A 810 -18.37 -34.97 -28.57
CA GLU A 810 -18.17 -34.50 -29.95
C GLU A 810 -16.81 -33.78 -30.10
N ILE A 811 -16.41 -32.94 -29.14
CA ILE A 811 -15.08 -32.31 -29.14
C ILE A 811 -13.97 -33.38 -29.11
N GLN A 812 -14.13 -34.44 -28.32
CA GLN A 812 -13.16 -35.55 -28.26
C GLN A 812 -12.98 -36.21 -29.63
N LYS A 813 -14.11 -36.46 -30.33
CA LYS A 813 -14.06 -37.04 -31.70
C LYS A 813 -13.36 -36.09 -32.67
N ILE A 814 -13.65 -34.80 -32.61
CA ILE A 814 -13.06 -33.78 -33.48
C ILE A 814 -11.55 -33.70 -33.23
N LEU A 815 -11.11 -33.63 -31.98
CA LEU A 815 -9.71 -33.53 -31.61
C LEU A 815 -8.90 -34.78 -32.01
N LYS A 816 -9.46 -35.99 -31.80
CA LYS A 816 -8.85 -37.25 -32.21
C LYS A 816 -8.66 -37.32 -33.73
N ASN A 817 -9.62 -36.82 -34.51
CA ASN A 817 -9.54 -36.74 -35.96
C ASN A 817 -8.57 -35.63 -36.45
N GLY A 818 -8.31 -34.62 -35.63
CA GLY A 818 -7.49 -33.45 -35.92
C GLY A 818 -6.02 -33.59 -35.52
N ASN A 819 -5.48 -34.81 -35.39
CA ASN A 819 -4.06 -35.09 -35.06
C ASN A 819 -3.63 -34.70 -33.60
N ILE A 820 -4.57 -34.54 -32.67
CA ILE A 820 -4.22 -34.43 -31.24
C ILE A 820 -3.83 -35.82 -30.72
N GLN A 821 -2.61 -35.96 -30.24
CA GLN A 821 -1.99 -37.25 -29.89
C GLN A 821 -2.73 -37.95 -28.74
N LYS A 822 -3.13 -37.20 -27.73
CA LYS A 822 -3.85 -37.74 -26.56
C LYS A 822 -4.95 -36.81 -26.12
N VAL A 823 -6.17 -37.35 -26.04
CA VAL A 823 -7.33 -36.65 -25.47
C VAL A 823 -7.78 -37.42 -24.25
N VAL A 824 -7.76 -36.73 -23.08
CA VAL A 824 -8.21 -37.26 -21.79
C VAL A 824 -9.51 -36.59 -21.43
N GLU A 825 -10.53 -37.36 -21.06
CA GLU A 825 -11.83 -36.88 -20.62
C GLU A 825 -12.03 -37.19 -19.14
N PHE A 826 -12.56 -36.21 -18.42
CA PHE A 826 -13.04 -36.32 -17.06
C PHE A 826 -14.53 -35.98 -17.04
N SER A 827 -15.35 -36.95 -16.61
CA SER A 827 -16.81 -36.78 -16.49
C SER A 827 -17.30 -37.40 -15.18
N ASP A 828 -18.55 -37.10 -14.82
CA ASP A 828 -19.23 -37.59 -13.61
C ASP A 828 -18.37 -37.27 -12.36
N LEU A 829 -18.23 -38.18 -11.43
CA LEU A 829 -17.39 -38.05 -10.22
C LEU A 829 -15.90 -37.93 -10.51
N LYS A 830 -15.44 -38.35 -11.70
CA LYS A 830 -14.01 -38.16 -12.10
C LYS A 830 -13.68 -36.75 -12.46
N ALA A 831 -14.65 -35.91 -12.81
CA ALA A 831 -14.47 -34.48 -13.04
C ALA A 831 -14.39 -33.73 -11.73
N SER A 832 -13.40 -34.09 -10.91
CA SER A 832 -13.19 -33.57 -9.56
C SER A 832 -12.17 -32.42 -9.52
N LYS A 833 -12.21 -31.60 -8.47
CA LYS A 833 -11.19 -30.58 -8.15
C LYS A 833 -9.80 -31.21 -8.11
N GLN A 834 -9.66 -32.41 -7.53
CA GLN A 834 -8.39 -33.13 -7.48
C GLN A 834 -7.85 -33.45 -8.88
N ALA A 835 -8.72 -33.93 -9.79
CA ALA A 835 -8.33 -34.21 -11.17
C ALA A 835 -7.87 -32.94 -11.90
N PHE A 836 -8.57 -31.81 -11.69
CA PHE A 836 -8.20 -30.51 -12.25
C PHE A 836 -6.84 -30.01 -11.68
N CYS A 837 -6.68 -29.95 -10.36
CA CYS A 837 -5.42 -29.54 -9.74
C CYS A 837 -4.25 -30.46 -10.11
N GLY A 838 -4.52 -31.74 -10.38
CA GLY A 838 -3.55 -32.71 -10.87
C GLY A 838 -3.02 -32.46 -12.28
N LEU A 839 -3.53 -31.44 -13.00
CA LEU A 839 -3.01 -30.97 -14.30
C LEU A 839 -1.76 -30.12 -14.15
N THR A 840 -1.43 -29.62 -12.98
CA THR A 840 -0.21 -28.83 -12.74
C THR A 840 1.01 -29.62 -13.23
N ASP A 841 1.93 -28.94 -13.91
CA ASP A 841 3.15 -29.51 -14.52
C ASP A 841 2.91 -30.57 -15.62
N LYS A 842 1.68 -30.73 -16.07
CA LYS A 842 1.38 -31.63 -17.19
C LYS A 842 1.55 -30.91 -18.53
N LYS A 843 2.14 -31.61 -19.50
CA LYS A 843 2.21 -31.09 -20.88
C LYS A 843 0.84 -31.22 -21.52
N LEU A 844 0.12 -30.12 -21.63
CA LEU A 844 -1.14 -30.07 -22.36
C LEU A 844 -1.21 -28.80 -23.23
N ASN A 845 -1.87 -28.90 -24.38
CA ASN A 845 -2.03 -27.80 -25.31
C ASN A 845 -3.42 -27.19 -25.25
N ILE A 846 -4.43 -28.03 -25.00
CA ILE A 846 -5.82 -27.65 -24.94
C ILE A 846 -6.40 -28.14 -23.63
N LEU A 847 -7.05 -27.23 -22.92
CA LEU A 847 -7.88 -27.51 -21.76
C LEU A 847 -9.28 -26.97 -22.02
N HIS A 848 -10.28 -27.84 -22.05
CA HIS A 848 -11.67 -27.49 -22.20
C HIS A 848 -12.43 -27.84 -20.93
N ILE A 849 -13.19 -26.91 -20.39
CA ILE A 849 -13.94 -27.07 -19.14
C ILE A 849 -15.40 -26.64 -19.38
N ALA A 850 -16.29 -27.60 -19.46
CA ALA A 850 -17.73 -27.39 -19.57
C ALA A 850 -18.38 -27.62 -18.20
N THR A 851 -18.67 -26.50 -17.49
CA THR A 851 -19.14 -26.53 -16.10
C THR A 851 -19.92 -25.26 -15.73
N HIS A 852 -20.31 -25.13 -14.45
CA HIS A 852 -20.76 -23.87 -13.90
C HIS A 852 -19.59 -22.97 -13.52
N GLY A 853 -19.67 -21.69 -13.91
CA GLY A 853 -18.83 -20.62 -13.44
C GLY A 853 -19.65 -19.56 -12.74
N ALA A 854 -19.06 -18.84 -11.81
CA ALA A 854 -19.70 -17.69 -11.16
C ALA A 854 -18.67 -16.69 -10.66
N TYR A 855 -19.04 -15.41 -10.68
CA TYR A 855 -18.33 -14.35 -10.00
C TYR A 855 -19.21 -13.78 -8.88
N ARG A 856 -18.77 -13.92 -7.63
CA ARG A 856 -19.47 -13.42 -6.44
C ARG A 856 -19.07 -11.98 -6.18
N VAL A 857 -19.96 -11.04 -6.45
CA VAL A 857 -19.72 -9.62 -6.19
C VAL A 857 -19.77 -9.39 -4.67
N GLN A 858 -18.61 -9.10 -4.05
CA GLN A 858 -18.54 -8.64 -2.66
C GLN A 858 -18.04 -7.20 -2.61
N LYS A 859 -18.72 -6.33 -1.84
CA LYS A 859 -18.28 -4.94 -1.65
C LYS A 859 -17.11 -4.90 -0.67
N GLY A 860 -16.12 -4.06 -0.95
CA GLY A 860 -15.01 -3.78 -0.04
C GLY A 860 -13.90 -4.83 -0.01
N VAL A 861 -13.93 -5.85 -0.87
CA VAL A 861 -12.83 -6.84 -0.97
C VAL A 861 -11.61 -6.26 -1.69
N THR A 862 -10.43 -6.67 -1.28
CA THR A 862 -9.18 -6.39 -1.99
C THR A 862 -9.13 -7.10 -3.34
N ASP A 863 -8.21 -6.71 -4.22
CA ASP A 863 -8.01 -7.37 -5.52
C ASP A 863 -7.60 -8.84 -5.36
N GLN A 864 -6.82 -9.16 -4.32
CA GLN A 864 -6.41 -10.53 -4.03
C GLN A 864 -7.57 -11.39 -3.50
N GLU A 865 -8.45 -10.84 -2.66
CA GLU A 865 -9.65 -11.54 -2.18
C GLU A 865 -10.66 -11.76 -3.32
N ALA A 866 -10.74 -10.85 -4.30
CA ALA A 866 -11.58 -10.99 -5.48
C ALA A 866 -11.23 -12.23 -6.31
N MET A 867 -9.97 -12.66 -6.31
CA MET A 867 -9.55 -13.91 -6.96
C MET A 867 -10.18 -15.16 -6.34
N SER A 868 -10.58 -15.11 -5.07
CA SER A 868 -11.31 -16.20 -4.40
C SER A 868 -12.81 -16.17 -4.66
N ASN A 869 -13.33 -15.07 -5.24
CA ASN A 869 -14.75 -14.89 -5.54
C ASN A 869 -15.13 -15.35 -6.95
N SER A 870 -14.17 -15.60 -7.85
CA SER A 870 -14.41 -16.19 -9.17
C SER A 870 -14.14 -17.68 -9.09
N ILE A 871 -15.14 -18.50 -9.43
CA ILE A 871 -15.14 -19.95 -9.20
C ILE A 871 -15.52 -20.76 -10.43
N LEU A 872 -15.05 -22.01 -10.44
CA LEU A 872 -15.53 -23.11 -11.30
C LEU A 872 -16.01 -24.25 -10.41
N ALA A 873 -17.13 -24.87 -10.77
CA ALA A 873 -17.72 -25.98 -10.03
C ALA A 873 -17.27 -27.33 -10.61
N PHE A 874 -16.89 -28.27 -9.75
CA PHE A 874 -16.51 -29.64 -10.08
C PHE A 874 -17.34 -30.63 -9.26
N ALA A 875 -17.09 -31.93 -9.40
CA ALA A 875 -17.83 -32.98 -8.70
C ALA A 875 -17.88 -32.67 -7.19
N GLY A 876 -19.08 -32.79 -6.60
CA GLY A 876 -19.31 -32.49 -5.19
C GLY A 876 -19.49 -31.02 -4.82
N ALA A 877 -19.52 -30.11 -5.79
CA ALA A 877 -19.61 -28.66 -5.52
C ALA A 877 -20.86 -28.21 -4.75
N ASN A 878 -21.91 -29.01 -4.73
CA ASN A 878 -23.10 -28.79 -3.91
C ASN A 878 -22.99 -29.34 -2.48
N LEU A 879 -21.98 -30.16 -2.20
CA LEU A 879 -21.77 -30.74 -0.87
C LEU A 879 -20.95 -29.80 0.02
N ASP A 880 -19.79 -29.35 -0.48
CA ASP A 880 -18.86 -28.48 0.24
C ASP A 880 -17.88 -27.78 -0.74
N ASP A 881 -16.91 -27.03 -0.20
CA ASP A 881 -15.88 -26.34 -0.97
C ASP A 881 -14.87 -27.30 -1.67
N THR A 882 -14.89 -28.60 -1.38
CA THR A 882 -13.97 -29.55 -2.00
C THR A 882 -14.25 -29.72 -3.51
N GLY A 883 -15.49 -29.40 -3.97
CA GLY A 883 -15.85 -29.35 -5.37
C GLY A 883 -15.69 -27.97 -6.03
N ILE A 884 -15.26 -26.92 -5.31
CA ILE A 884 -15.10 -25.55 -5.84
C ILE A 884 -13.63 -25.25 -6.10
N VAL A 885 -13.32 -24.75 -7.29
CA VAL A 885 -11.99 -24.22 -7.66
C VAL A 885 -12.10 -22.71 -7.83
N THR A 886 -11.26 -21.96 -7.11
CA THR A 886 -11.21 -20.50 -7.19
C THR A 886 -10.15 -20.05 -8.18
N ALA A 887 -10.28 -18.84 -8.71
CA ALA A 887 -9.24 -18.21 -9.54
C ALA A 887 -7.90 -18.09 -8.81
N ALA A 888 -7.91 -17.91 -7.47
CA ALA A 888 -6.72 -17.89 -6.65
C ALA A 888 -6.00 -19.26 -6.59
N GLU A 889 -6.74 -20.36 -6.67
CA GLU A 889 -6.17 -21.72 -6.75
C GLU A 889 -5.64 -22.00 -8.16
N VAL A 890 -6.37 -21.59 -9.21
CA VAL A 890 -5.90 -21.67 -10.59
C VAL A 890 -4.57 -20.92 -10.76
N ALA A 891 -4.44 -19.72 -10.21
CA ALA A 891 -3.23 -18.91 -10.28
C ALA A 891 -1.98 -19.60 -9.71
N LYS A 892 -2.15 -20.62 -8.86
CA LYS A 892 -1.05 -21.39 -8.25
C LYS A 892 -0.65 -22.61 -9.08
N MET A 893 -1.40 -22.94 -10.14
CA MET A 893 -1.09 -24.06 -11.01
C MET A 893 0.00 -23.66 -12.01
N ASN A 894 0.73 -24.64 -12.51
CA ASN A 894 1.64 -24.49 -13.65
C ASN A 894 0.99 -25.16 -14.88
N LEU A 895 0.40 -24.33 -15.74
CA LEU A 895 -0.22 -24.73 -17.02
C LEU A 895 0.57 -24.20 -18.21
N ARG A 896 1.85 -23.88 -18.02
CA ARG A 896 2.72 -23.37 -19.09
C ARG A 896 2.81 -24.37 -20.23
N GLY A 897 2.64 -23.86 -21.43
CA GLY A 897 2.55 -24.67 -22.65
C GLY A 897 1.10 -25.02 -23.04
N CYS A 898 0.12 -24.66 -22.20
CA CYS A 898 -1.27 -24.71 -22.61
C CYS A 898 -1.57 -23.51 -23.54
N ASP A 899 -1.77 -23.81 -24.81
CA ASP A 899 -2.02 -22.81 -25.84
C ASP A 899 -3.45 -22.23 -25.74
N LEU A 900 -4.42 -23.08 -25.41
CA LEU A 900 -5.83 -22.71 -25.34
C LEU A 900 -6.51 -23.30 -24.10
N VAL A 901 -7.09 -22.43 -23.28
CA VAL A 901 -8.12 -22.81 -22.31
C VAL A 901 -9.47 -22.30 -22.78
N ALA A 902 -10.43 -23.21 -22.98
CA ALA A 902 -11.80 -22.88 -23.30
C ALA A 902 -12.71 -23.14 -22.08
N LEU A 903 -13.30 -22.06 -21.56
CA LEU A 903 -14.20 -22.08 -20.41
C LEU A 903 -15.64 -22.02 -20.89
N SER A 904 -16.22 -23.18 -21.11
CA SER A 904 -17.64 -23.35 -21.47
C SER A 904 -18.49 -23.27 -20.21
N ALA A 905 -18.59 -22.06 -19.63
CA ALA A 905 -19.24 -21.78 -18.35
C ALA A 905 -19.70 -20.32 -18.30
N CYS A 906 -20.63 -20.00 -17.39
CA CYS A 906 -21.14 -18.63 -17.22
C CYS A 906 -20.09 -17.70 -16.61
N GLU A 907 -20.06 -16.42 -17.02
CA GLU A 907 -19.35 -15.31 -16.37
C GLU A 907 -17.86 -15.55 -16.11
N THR A 908 -17.23 -16.44 -16.89
CA THR A 908 -15.82 -16.82 -16.68
C THR A 908 -14.82 -15.71 -16.99
N GLY A 909 -15.21 -14.72 -17.80
CA GLY A 909 -14.42 -13.52 -18.07
C GLY A 909 -14.61 -12.40 -17.06
N LEU A 910 -15.59 -12.53 -16.16
CA LEU A 910 -15.87 -11.52 -15.14
C LEU A 910 -14.94 -11.65 -13.93
N GLY A 911 -14.77 -10.53 -13.24
CA GLY A 911 -13.99 -10.40 -12.03
C GLY A 911 -14.07 -8.98 -11.49
N LYS A 912 -13.36 -8.70 -10.41
CA LYS A 912 -13.23 -7.34 -9.94
C LYS A 912 -12.36 -6.55 -10.92
N LEU A 913 -12.88 -5.44 -11.42
CA LEU A 913 -12.12 -4.47 -12.19
C LEU A 913 -11.15 -3.74 -11.24
N GLY A 914 -9.88 -3.91 -11.46
CA GLY A 914 -8.80 -3.34 -10.63
C GLY A 914 -7.80 -2.57 -11.47
N THR A 915 -6.74 -2.08 -10.80
CA THR A 915 -5.71 -1.20 -11.38
C THR A 915 -4.84 -1.86 -12.47
N ASP A 916 -4.91 -3.19 -12.59
CA ASP A 916 -4.09 -4.00 -13.52
C ASP A 916 -4.98 -4.98 -14.33
N GLY A 917 -6.24 -4.62 -14.57
CA GLY A 917 -7.20 -5.41 -15.33
C GLY A 917 -8.21 -6.18 -14.46
N VAL A 918 -8.66 -7.35 -14.93
CA VAL A 918 -9.72 -8.16 -14.31
C VAL A 918 -9.14 -9.15 -13.31
N PHE A 919 -9.53 -9.04 -12.04
CA PHE A 919 -9.18 -9.98 -10.98
C PHE A 919 -10.23 -11.08 -10.85
N GLY A 920 -10.05 -12.15 -11.60
CA GLY A 920 -10.94 -13.28 -11.69
C GLY A 920 -10.27 -14.49 -12.36
N LEU A 921 -11.07 -15.41 -12.94
CA LEU A 921 -10.55 -16.60 -13.63
C LEU A 921 -9.59 -16.26 -14.77
N GLN A 922 -9.86 -15.18 -15.51
CA GLN A 922 -8.94 -14.66 -16.54
C GLN A 922 -7.52 -14.52 -15.98
N ARG A 923 -7.36 -13.79 -14.88
CA ARG A 923 -6.06 -13.58 -14.23
C ARG A 923 -5.50 -14.87 -13.66
N GLY A 924 -6.35 -15.72 -13.10
CA GLY A 924 -5.95 -17.04 -12.58
C GLY A 924 -5.25 -17.89 -13.62
N PHE A 925 -5.87 -18.05 -14.80
CA PHE A 925 -5.30 -18.84 -15.90
C PHE A 925 -4.07 -18.16 -16.54
N LYS A 926 -4.07 -16.84 -16.66
CA LYS A 926 -2.88 -16.11 -17.16
C LYS A 926 -1.70 -16.28 -16.20
N ASN A 927 -1.89 -16.19 -14.89
CA ASN A 927 -0.84 -16.47 -13.89
C ASN A 927 -0.35 -17.93 -13.98
N ALA A 928 -1.24 -18.88 -14.24
CA ALA A 928 -0.87 -20.27 -14.46
C ALA A 928 -0.06 -20.49 -15.76
N GLY A 929 0.11 -19.44 -16.58
CA GLY A 929 0.92 -19.45 -17.81
C GLY A 929 0.17 -19.86 -19.06
N VAL A 930 -1.16 -19.79 -19.07
CA VAL A 930 -2.00 -20.05 -20.24
C VAL A 930 -1.87 -18.92 -21.26
N HIS A 931 -1.74 -19.29 -22.54
CA HIS A 931 -1.56 -18.32 -23.60
C HIS A 931 -2.89 -17.68 -24.03
N THR A 932 -3.82 -18.43 -24.55
CA THR A 932 -5.12 -17.96 -25.06
C THR A 932 -6.27 -18.42 -24.16
N LEU A 933 -7.20 -17.51 -23.87
CA LEU A 933 -8.43 -17.83 -23.15
C LEU A 933 -9.65 -17.60 -24.02
N LEU A 934 -10.49 -18.63 -24.15
CA LEU A 934 -11.86 -18.51 -24.64
C LEU A 934 -12.78 -18.54 -23.40
N MET A 935 -13.51 -17.45 -23.17
CA MET A 935 -14.30 -17.25 -21.96
C MET A 935 -15.55 -16.43 -22.22
N SER A 936 -16.53 -16.52 -21.31
CA SER A 936 -17.80 -15.81 -21.41
C SER A 936 -17.85 -14.54 -20.57
N LEU A 937 -18.50 -13.50 -21.07
CA LEU A 937 -18.72 -12.22 -20.35
C LEU A 937 -20.14 -12.12 -19.74
N LYS A 938 -21.04 -13.01 -20.08
CA LYS A 938 -22.44 -13.04 -19.59
C LYS A 938 -22.85 -14.49 -19.29
N ASN A 939 -24.01 -14.65 -18.68
CA ASN A 939 -24.62 -15.96 -18.54
C ASN A 939 -24.86 -16.59 -19.92
N VAL A 940 -24.58 -17.87 -20.09
CA VAL A 940 -24.64 -18.60 -21.33
C VAL A 940 -25.67 -19.75 -21.24
N TYR A 941 -26.27 -20.07 -22.37
CA TYR A 941 -27.29 -21.11 -22.47
C TYR A 941 -26.65 -22.44 -22.86
N ASP A 942 -26.83 -23.48 -22.06
CA ASP A 942 -26.21 -24.78 -22.19
C ASP A 942 -26.25 -25.35 -23.63
N THR A 943 -27.43 -25.34 -24.28
CA THR A 943 -27.60 -25.88 -25.64
C THR A 943 -26.84 -25.10 -26.72
N SER A 944 -26.95 -23.76 -26.75
CA SER A 944 -26.28 -22.93 -27.76
C SER A 944 -24.77 -22.89 -27.53
N THR A 945 -24.34 -22.97 -26.29
CA THR A 945 -22.93 -23.03 -25.92
C THR A 945 -22.26 -24.31 -26.39
N ALA A 946 -22.90 -25.48 -26.16
CA ALA A 946 -22.40 -26.73 -26.67
C ALA A 946 -22.27 -26.72 -28.21
N GLU A 947 -23.23 -26.17 -28.93
CA GLU A 947 -23.17 -26.01 -30.40
C GLU A 947 -22.01 -25.10 -30.82
N LEU A 948 -21.83 -23.96 -30.10
CA LEU A 948 -20.75 -23.02 -30.38
C LEU A 948 -19.38 -23.69 -30.21
N MET A 949 -19.17 -24.38 -29.08
CA MET A 949 -17.90 -25.05 -28.78
C MET A 949 -17.60 -26.18 -29.77
N ILE A 950 -18.60 -27.03 -30.12
CA ILE A 950 -18.45 -28.09 -31.13
C ILE A 950 -18.03 -27.48 -32.48
N CYS A 951 -18.71 -26.42 -32.92
CA CYS A 951 -18.36 -25.73 -34.16
C CYS A 951 -16.97 -25.08 -34.10
N PHE A 952 -16.65 -24.43 -32.97
CA PHE A 952 -15.32 -23.82 -32.75
C PHE A 952 -14.17 -24.82 -32.92
N TYR A 953 -14.26 -25.98 -32.25
CA TYR A 953 -13.23 -27.01 -32.37
C TYR A 953 -13.18 -27.65 -33.76
N ARG A 954 -14.30 -27.77 -34.45
CA ARG A 954 -14.34 -28.26 -35.85
C ARG A 954 -13.53 -27.33 -36.75
N TYR A 955 -13.75 -26.02 -36.64
CA TYR A 955 -13.01 -25.05 -37.44
C TYR A 955 -11.53 -24.95 -37.00
N LEU A 956 -11.27 -24.97 -35.71
CA LEU A 956 -9.90 -24.97 -35.22
C LEU A 956 -9.09 -26.15 -35.78
N MET A 957 -9.65 -27.35 -35.77
CA MET A 957 -9.02 -28.56 -36.32
C MET A 957 -8.97 -28.56 -37.87
N SER A 958 -9.70 -27.68 -38.54
CA SER A 958 -9.52 -27.46 -39.99
C SER A 958 -8.31 -26.57 -40.35
N GLY A 959 -7.57 -26.05 -39.34
CA GLY A 959 -6.35 -25.28 -39.52
C GLY A 959 -6.55 -23.77 -39.68
N VAL A 960 -7.75 -23.24 -39.38
CA VAL A 960 -7.93 -21.78 -39.30
C VAL A 960 -7.50 -21.25 -37.92
N SER A 961 -7.22 -19.96 -37.85
CA SER A 961 -6.86 -19.33 -36.58
C SER A 961 -7.95 -19.45 -35.50
N LYS A 962 -7.58 -19.39 -34.23
CA LYS A 962 -8.55 -19.46 -33.10
C LYS A 962 -9.66 -18.42 -33.27
N ARG A 963 -9.28 -17.20 -33.65
CA ARG A 963 -10.21 -16.10 -33.93
C ARG A 963 -11.20 -16.42 -35.07
N GLU A 964 -10.67 -16.88 -36.19
CA GLU A 964 -11.53 -17.22 -37.33
C GLU A 964 -12.43 -18.44 -37.02
N ALA A 965 -11.93 -19.39 -36.22
CA ALA A 965 -12.71 -20.52 -35.75
C ALA A 965 -13.92 -20.07 -34.91
N LEU A 966 -13.68 -19.12 -33.96
CA LEU A 966 -14.79 -18.58 -33.15
C LEU A 966 -15.80 -17.80 -33.99
N LYS A 967 -15.32 -16.94 -34.90
CA LYS A 967 -16.20 -16.19 -35.84
C LYS A 967 -17.10 -17.11 -36.64
N LYS A 968 -16.53 -18.15 -37.26
CA LYS A 968 -17.31 -19.13 -38.05
C LYS A 968 -18.26 -19.93 -37.17
N ALA A 969 -17.87 -20.33 -35.98
CA ALA A 969 -18.74 -21.01 -35.00
C ALA A 969 -19.94 -20.13 -34.62
N GLN A 970 -19.72 -18.85 -34.37
CA GLN A 970 -20.80 -17.88 -34.08
C GLN A 970 -21.77 -17.72 -35.27
N GLN A 971 -21.24 -17.72 -36.50
CA GLN A 971 -22.07 -17.69 -37.70
C GLN A 971 -22.92 -18.96 -37.84
N ASP A 972 -22.35 -20.14 -37.63
CA ASP A 972 -23.04 -21.40 -37.65
C ASP A 972 -24.15 -21.50 -36.61
N VAL A 973 -23.90 -21.04 -35.40
CA VAL A 973 -24.90 -21.00 -34.32
C VAL A 973 -26.08 -20.10 -34.68
N ARG A 974 -25.81 -18.92 -35.26
CA ARG A 974 -26.88 -18.05 -35.79
C ARG A 974 -27.67 -18.69 -36.92
N ALA A 975 -26.97 -19.39 -37.83
CA ALA A 975 -27.64 -20.11 -38.94
C ALA A 975 -28.53 -21.26 -38.47
N LYS A 976 -28.20 -21.89 -37.33
CA LYS A 976 -29.01 -22.91 -36.65
C LYS A 976 -30.24 -22.37 -35.91
N GLY A 977 -30.49 -21.07 -35.96
CA GLY A 977 -31.70 -20.47 -35.38
C GLY A 977 -31.46 -19.67 -34.08
N TYR A 978 -30.26 -19.69 -33.52
CA TYR A 978 -29.87 -18.91 -32.33
C TYR A 978 -29.49 -17.50 -32.75
N LYS A 979 -30.41 -16.68 -33.24
CA LYS A 979 -30.13 -15.39 -33.88
C LYS A 979 -29.81 -14.29 -32.88
N ASP A 980 -30.43 -14.31 -31.69
CA ASP A 980 -30.23 -13.29 -30.68
C ASP A 980 -28.77 -13.31 -30.19
N ALA A 981 -28.21 -12.13 -29.96
CA ALA A 981 -26.80 -11.95 -29.56
C ALA A 981 -26.43 -12.70 -28.26
N LYS A 982 -27.38 -12.85 -27.33
CA LYS A 982 -27.19 -13.60 -26.07
C LYS A 982 -26.73 -15.06 -26.24
N TYR A 983 -26.94 -15.67 -27.43
CA TYR A 983 -26.56 -17.05 -27.71
C TYR A 983 -25.18 -17.20 -28.33
N TRP A 984 -24.61 -16.12 -28.89
CA TRP A 984 -23.34 -16.21 -29.62
C TRP A 984 -22.34 -15.13 -29.28
N ALA A 985 -22.74 -13.91 -28.82
CA ALA A 985 -21.88 -12.78 -28.54
C ALA A 985 -21.32 -12.75 -27.10
N SER A 986 -21.63 -13.77 -26.28
CA SER A 986 -21.17 -13.86 -24.91
C SER A 986 -19.69 -14.31 -24.79
N PHE A 987 -19.16 -15.01 -25.82
CA PHE A 987 -17.82 -15.56 -25.79
C PHE A 987 -16.79 -14.65 -26.47
N ILE A 988 -15.68 -14.46 -25.82
CA ILE A 988 -14.51 -13.69 -26.31
C ILE A 988 -13.25 -14.54 -26.26
N LEU A 989 -12.28 -14.19 -27.12
CA LEU A 989 -10.91 -14.70 -27.10
C LEU A 989 -9.98 -13.61 -26.59
N LEU A 990 -9.17 -13.92 -25.59
CA LEU A 990 -8.12 -13.05 -25.08
C LEU A 990 -6.75 -13.57 -25.49
N ASP A 991 -5.89 -12.69 -25.99
CA ASP A 991 -4.51 -12.94 -26.43
C ASP A 991 -4.39 -14.07 -27.49
N ALA A 992 -5.36 -14.16 -28.40
CA ALA A 992 -5.37 -15.14 -29.48
C ALA A 992 -4.51 -14.67 -30.67
N LEU A 993 -3.23 -14.42 -30.43
CA LEU A 993 -2.24 -14.17 -31.46
C LEU A 993 -1.72 -15.53 -31.97
N ASP A 994 -2.05 -15.90 -33.24
CA ASP A 994 -1.67 -17.17 -33.88
C ASP A 994 -0.43 -16.98 -34.74
#